data_82e8ea30c85eeb8ff7b3d860c8b02947
#
_entry.id   82e8ea30c85eeb8ff7b3d860c8b02947
#
_cell.length_a   1.000
_cell.length_b   1.000
_cell.length_c   1.000
_cell.angle_alpha   90.00
_cell.angle_beta   90.00
_cell.angle_gamma   90.00
#
_symmetry.space_group_name_H-M   'P 1'
#
loop_
_entity.id
_entity.type
_entity.pdbx_description
1 polymer ?
#
loop_
_entity_poly.entity_id
_entity_poly.type
_entity_poly.pdbx_seq_one_letter_code
_entity_poly.pdbx_strand_id
1 'polypeptide(L)'
;MIYSIQDIATIISAKEKALLPRSIKFLANDSRKIIFPKETVFFAITTDRNDGHNFINDLIEKGVENFVVHESFNTTSFPEINFLAVENVTAALQALAKYHRTFFLKLPDGNDFPVIGITGSNGKTIVKEWLYELLNNSYHIVRSPRSYNSQLGVPLSVWQINEQHNLAIFEAGISTVNEMDSLESIIQPTIGVLTNIGEAHREGFSSNQEKLLEKLKLFKHASQVIAPLDCINESEQHLLKQHCSSVFTWSRNHQANLQITKETIEQNKTSITAQLNGLPETIVIPFVDRVSIDNAITCWCVMIVLGFSQESIQQRMLLLEPVEMRMQLKSGINQCVLINDSYSNDLLSFSMGLAYLKQQAAKQKTTIILSDILQAGIPDEFIYQQVATELTQRKIHRLIGIGQKINQHQAVLKNAVTEFLFFPTTTAFLQAAMSHWFNHEYILLKGARIFEFERISKWLAQQQHQTAMEINLSAMVYNLKAYQKKLAPTTMVMAMVKAFSYGSGSIEIARLLEFHKVNYLAVAYADEGVALRKAGIGLPIMVMSPDEQSFDDLINYHLEPELFSFPIYQAFHQYLLKQAVSNFPIHIKLNTGMNRLGFELADVPNIARSIIEHQTMQVISVFSHLVASESNAFDDFTLEQANDFSNACKQFEEILGYTFIKHISNTAAIFRYPSLQYNMVRLGIGLYGVDSANAKELQLQTVATLKSTIAQIRTVKAGNTVGYGRNGLVQEDSQIATVRIGYADGFNRRLGNGRASMYVNGQLARVVGNVCMDMTMIDVTGIPNLKEGDIVEVFGANLSVQQVADWSDTIVYEILTGISQRVKRVYLEE
;
A
#
# COMPACT_ATOMS: atom_id res chain seq x y z
N MET A 1 -11.33 12.95 13.32
CA MET A 1 -11.76 14.30 13.74
C MET A 1 -12.29 15.05 12.53
N ILE A 2 -13.35 15.86 12.68
CA ILE A 2 -13.99 16.65 11.62
C ILE A 2 -13.86 18.11 12.01
N TYR A 3 -13.46 18.97 11.09
CA TYR A 3 -13.37 20.43 11.31
C TYR A 3 -14.43 21.15 10.50
N SER A 4 -14.98 22.24 11.05
CA SER A 4 -15.75 23.16 10.21
C SER A 4 -14.80 23.98 9.34
N ILE A 5 -15.27 24.46 8.19
CA ILE A 5 -14.46 25.33 7.33
C ILE A 5 -14.13 26.65 8.05
N GLN A 6 -14.99 27.12 8.96
CA GLN A 6 -14.79 28.29 9.80
C GLN A 6 -13.64 28.09 10.79
N ASP A 7 -13.56 26.89 11.44
CA ASP A 7 -12.43 26.58 12.32
C ASP A 7 -11.12 26.58 11.52
N ILE A 8 -11.13 25.97 10.32
CA ILE A 8 -9.94 25.96 9.45
C ILE A 8 -9.54 27.39 9.10
N ALA A 9 -10.49 28.26 8.70
CA ALA A 9 -10.21 29.65 8.37
C ALA A 9 -9.57 30.40 9.54
N THR A 10 -10.07 30.19 10.75
CA THR A 10 -9.52 30.79 11.99
C THR A 10 -8.11 30.28 12.27
N ILE A 11 -7.89 28.95 12.20
CA ILE A 11 -6.59 28.31 12.48
C ILE A 11 -5.50 28.81 11.52
N ILE A 12 -5.84 28.95 10.22
CA ILE A 12 -4.86 29.38 9.21
C ILE A 12 -4.81 30.90 9.03
N SER A 13 -5.57 31.66 9.83
CA SER A 13 -5.67 33.13 9.76
C SER A 13 -6.05 33.63 8.37
N ALA A 14 -7.01 32.98 7.73
CA ALA A 14 -7.46 33.34 6.40
C ALA A 14 -8.21 34.68 6.42
N LYS A 15 -8.04 35.48 5.37
CA LYS A 15 -8.86 36.67 5.14
C LYS A 15 -10.25 36.22 4.70
N GLU A 16 -11.22 36.32 5.62
CA GLU A 16 -12.56 35.75 5.43
C GLU A 16 -13.45 36.65 4.54
N LYS A 17 -14.13 35.99 3.60
CA LYS A 17 -15.46 36.37 3.09
C LYS A 17 -16.45 35.42 3.73
N ALA A 18 -17.76 35.76 3.70
CA ALA A 18 -18.82 34.90 4.25
C ALA A 18 -18.64 33.45 3.72
N LEU A 19 -18.34 32.52 4.61
CA LEU A 19 -18.11 31.13 4.28
C LEU A 19 -19.41 30.31 4.37
N LEU A 20 -19.66 29.47 3.38
CA LEU A 20 -20.74 28.50 3.44
C LEU A 20 -20.36 27.39 4.43
N PRO A 21 -21.26 26.97 5.35
CA PRO A 21 -20.93 25.95 6.35
C PRO A 21 -20.64 24.61 5.67
N ARG A 22 -19.44 24.07 5.91
CA ARG A 22 -18.96 22.77 5.39
C ARG A 22 -18.14 22.06 6.43
N SER A 23 -18.20 20.73 6.40
CA SER A 23 -17.40 19.84 7.26
C SER A 23 -16.23 19.27 6.48
N ILE A 24 -15.01 19.44 6.98
CA ILE A 24 -13.78 19.03 6.33
C ILE A 24 -13.13 17.87 7.09
N LYS A 25 -12.81 16.83 6.34
CA LYS A 25 -12.06 15.64 6.83
C LYS A 25 -10.71 15.46 6.16
N PHE A 26 -10.58 15.91 4.90
CA PHE A 26 -9.45 15.63 4.06
C PHE A 26 -8.74 16.90 3.62
N LEU A 27 -7.41 16.82 3.58
CA LEU A 27 -6.55 17.84 2.98
C LEU A 27 -5.97 17.29 1.68
N ALA A 28 -5.93 18.10 0.63
CA ALA A 28 -5.31 17.74 -0.64
C ALA A 28 -4.48 18.91 -1.20
N ASN A 29 -3.38 18.57 -1.84
CA ASN A 29 -2.54 19.49 -2.62
C ASN A 29 -2.25 18.94 -4.04
N ASP A 30 -2.79 17.77 -4.38
CA ASP A 30 -2.69 17.14 -5.69
C ASP A 30 -4.11 16.89 -6.24
N SER A 31 -4.43 17.56 -7.34
CA SER A 31 -5.74 17.53 -7.99
C SER A 31 -6.18 16.13 -8.45
N ARG A 32 -5.22 15.21 -8.64
CA ARG A 32 -5.45 13.84 -9.07
C ARG A 32 -5.86 12.90 -7.92
N LYS A 33 -5.64 13.32 -6.65
CA LYS A 33 -5.84 12.50 -5.45
C LYS A 33 -7.10 12.84 -4.66
N ILE A 34 -7.99 13.67 -5.20
CA ILE A 34 -9.21 14.09 -4.51
C ILE A 34 -10.28 13.03 -4.73
N ILE A 35 -10.69 12.38 -3.64
CA ILE A 35 -11.67 11.29 -3.64
C ILE A 35 -13.02 11.78 -3.09
N PHE A 36 -13.01 12.75 -2.16
CA PHE A 36 -14.19 13.32 -1.50
C PHE A 36 -14.24 14.82 -1.70
N PRO A 37 -14.66 15.29 -2.87
CA PRO A 37 -14.58 16.72 -3.21
C PRO A 37 -15.21 17.63 -2.17
N LYS A 38 -16.41 17.32 -1.68
CA LYS A 38 -17.17 18.17 -0.74
C LYS A 38 -16.58 18.22 0.67
N GLU A 39 -15.90 17.15 1.11
CA GLU A 39 -15.28 17.05 2.45
C GLU A 39 -13.78 17.37 2.43
N THR A 40 -13.25 17.75 1.26
CA THR A 40 -11.86 18.09 1.05
C THR A 40 -11.67 19.59 0.99
N VAL A 41 -10.64 20.09 1.65
CA VAL A 41 -10.08 21.40 1.37
C VAL A 41 -8.82 21.22 0.53
N PHE A 42 -8.78 21.88 -0.64
CA PHE A 42 -7.64 21.83 -1.54
C PHE A 42 -6.72 23.04 -1.30
N PHE A 43 -5.45 22.76 -1.08
CA PHE A 43 -4.40 23.77 -0.92
C PHE A 43 -3.74 24.03 -2.28
N ALA A 44 -4.02 25.19 -2.88
CA ALA A 44 -3.49 25.61 -4.19
C ALA A 44 -2.03 26.10 -4.03
N ILE A 45 -1.10 25.16 -3.90
CA ILE A 45 0.30 25.44 -3.63
C ILE A 45 1.02 25.78 -4.94
N THR A 46 1.80 26.85 -4.92
CA THR A 46 2.68 27.25 -6.01
C THR A 46 4.11 26.80 -5.73
N THR A 47 4.74 26.18 -6.71
CA THR A 47 6.15 25.75 -6.71
C THR A 47 6.84 26.25 -7.97
N ASP A 48 8.16 26.17 -8.05
CA ASP A 48 8.93 26.57 -9.24
C ASP A 48 8.50 25.87 -10.54
N ARG A 49 7.80 24.74 -10.44
CA ARG A 49 7.44 23.89 -11.58
C ARG A 49 5.94 23.82 -11.85
N ASN A 50 5.11 24.15 -10.89
CA ASN A 50 3.67 23.98 -10.99
C ASN A 50 2.93 24.96 -10.08
N ASP A 51 1.77 25.43 -10.54
CA ASP A 51 0.86 26.28 -9.77
C ASP A 51 -0.47 25.57 -9.57
N GLY A 52 -0.78 25.26 -8.30
CA GLY A 52 -2.01 24.59 -7.90
C GLY A 52 -3.28 25.38 -8.25
N HIS A 53 -3.18 26.71 -8.41
CA HIS A 53 -4.31 27.54 -8.78
C HIS A 53 -4.85 27.22 -10.19
N ASN A 54 -4.00 26.72 -11.08
CA ASN A 54 -4.42 26.35 -12.44
C ASN A 54 -5.42 25.19 -12.49
N PHE A 55 -5.55 24.41 -11.42
CA PHE A 55 -6.44 23.25 -11.34
C PHE A 55 -7.78 23.56 -10.65
N ILE A 56 -8.00 24.80 -10.17
CA ILE A 56 -9.21 25.15 -9.39
C ILE A 56 -10.47 24.95 -10.20
N ASN A 57 -10.51 25.38 -11.46
CA ASN A 57 -11.68 25.22 -12.33
C ASN A 57 -12.05 23.74 -12.51
N ASP A 58 -11.07 22.90 -12.86
CA ASP A 58 -11.28 21.46 -13.04
C ASP A 58 -11.76 20.79 -11.74
N LEU A 59 -11.27 21.28 -10.60
CA LEU A 59 -11.65 20.76 -9.28
C LEU A 59 -13.04 21.17 -8.86
N ILE A 60 -13.49 22.37 -9.21
CA ILE A 60 -14.87 22.83 -9.01
C ILE A 60 -15.82 21.97 -9.84
N GLU A 61 -15.49 21.68 -11.10
CA GLU A 61 -16.26 20.76 -11.95
C GLU A 61 -16.33 19.34 -11.36
N LYS A 62 -15.27 18.90 -10.67
CA LYS A 62 -15.24 17.63 -9.91
C LYS A 62 -15.98 17.70 -8.56
N GLY A 63 -16.53 18.85 -8.20
CA GLY A 63 -17.34 19.06 -6.99
C GLY A 63 -16.56 19.41 -5.74
N VAL A 64 -15.32 19.92 -5.85
CA VAL A 64 -14.57 20.51 -4.72
C VAL A 64 -15.17 21.87 -4.40
N GLU A 65 -15.56 22.10 -3.15
CA GLU A 65 -16.25 23.31 -2.72
C GLU A 65 -15.38 24.17 -1.78
N ASN A 66 -14.18 23.74 -1.40
CA ASN A 66 -13.34 24.40 -0.41
C ASN A 66 -11.88 24.48 -0.85
N PHE A 67 -11.31 25.67 -0.90
CA PHE A 67 -9.96 25.94 -1.38
C PHE A 67 -9.22 26.88 -0.43
N VAL A 68 -7.93 26.58 -0.20
CA VAL A 68 -6.97 27.56 0.37
C VAL A 68 -6.13 28.08 -0.79
N VAL A 69 -6.18 29.38 -0.98
CA VAL A 69 -5.55 30.06 -2.13
C VAL A 69 -4.66 31.22 -1.66
N HIS A 70 -3.71 31.61 -2.50
CA HIS A 70 -2.96 32.84 -2.28
C HIS A 70 -3.90 34.07 -2.40
N GLU A 71 -3.70 35.10 -1.59
CA GLU A 71 -4.56 36.29 -1.53
C GLU A 71 -4.70 37.07 -2.84
N SER A 72 -3.78 36.89 -3.78
CA SER A 72 -3.86 37.48 -5.12
C SER A 72 -4.84 36.76 -6.06
N PHE A 73 -5.35 35.59 -5.68
CA PHE A 73 -6.28 34.82 -6.52
C PHE A 73 -7.68 35.49 -6.56
N ASN A 74 -8.24 35.66 -7.75
CA ASN A 74 -9.55 36.26 -7.93
C ASN A 74 -10.67 35.26 -7.67
N THR A 75 -11.39 35.44 -6.55
CA THR A 75 -12.46 34.54 -6.06
C THR A 75 -13.86 34.98 -6.49
N THR A 76 -14.01 36.14 -7.17
CA THR A 76 -15.34 36.76 -7.45
C THR A 76 -16.22 35.97 -8.41
N SER A 77 -15.64 35.10 -9.20
CA SER A 77 -16.35 34.31 -10.23
C SER A 77 -17.10 33.10 -9.67
N PHE A 78 -16.95 32.75 -8.38
CA PHE A 78 -17.43 31.49 -7.80
C PHE A 78 -18.18 31.70 -6.47
N PRO A 79 -19.45 32.19 -6.49
CA PRO A 79 -20.18 32.58 -5.27
C PRO A 79 -20.55 31.42 -4.34
N GLU A 80 -20.61 30.19 -4.85
CA GLU A 80 -20.96 28.98 -4.06
C GLU A 80 -19.76 28.19 -3.56
N ILE A 81 -18.55 28.70 -3.73
CA ILE A 81 -17.30 28.07 -3.38
C ILE A 81 -16.63 28.80 -2.23
N ASN A 82 -16.16 28.07 -1.23
CA ASN A 82 -15.37 28.59 -0.14
C ASN A 82 -13.91 28.79 -0.56
N PHE A 83 -13.44 30.04 -0.52
CA PHE A 83 -12.05 30.38 -0.71
C PHE A 83 -11.47 30.99 0.56
N LEU A 84 -10.47 30.31 1.12
CA LEU A 84 -9.68 30.78 2.26
C LEU A 84 -8.41 31.44 1.71
N ALA A 85 -8.42 32.77 1.65
CA ALA A 85 -7.30 33.55 1.11
C ALA A 85 -6.21 33.74 2.17
N VAL A 86 -4.98 33.35 1.87
CA VAL A 86 -3.82 33.43 2.77
C VAL A 86 -2.60 34.01 2.03
N GLU A 87 -1.67 34.59 2.78
CA GLU A 87 -0.41 35.08 2.23
C GLU A 87 0.51 33.95 1.76
N ASN A 88 0.50 32.82 2.48
CA ASN A 88 1.32 31.65 2.16
C ASN A 88 0.54 30.35 2.39
N VAL A 89 0.20 29.68 1.28
CA VAL A 89 -0.60 28.44 1.29
C VAL A 89 0.12 27.29 1.98
N THR A 90 1.46 27.19 1.84
CA THR A 90 2.26 26.17 2.52
C THR A 90 2.28 26.37 4.03
N ALA A 91 2.48 27.61 4.49
CA ALA A 91 2.44 27.93 5.91
C ALA A 91 1.05 27.67 6.52
N ALA A 92 -0.02 27.93 5.76
CA ALA A 92 -1.40 27.63 6.17
C ALA A 92 -1.60 26.10 6.39
N LEU A 93 -1.12 25.26 5.46
CA LEU A 93 -1.15 23.81 5.61
C LEU A 93 -0.37 23.34 6.85
N GLN A 94 0.79 23.92 7.10
CA GLN A 94 1.63 23.63 8.25
C GLN A 94 0.97 24.05 9.57
N ALA A 95 0.37 25.22 9.62
CA ALA A 95 -0.35 25.73 10.78
C ALA A 95 -1.54 24.83 11.14
N LEU A 96 -2.31 24.40 10.15
CA LEU A 96 -3.42 23.49 10.35
C LEU A 96 -2.98 22.12 10.89
N ALA A 97 -1.92 21.55 10.36
CA ALA A 97 -1.37 20.27 10.81
C ALA A 97 -0.77 20.38 12.23
N LYS A 98 -0.09 21.49 12.53
CA LYS A 98 0.42 21.80 13.87
C LYS A 98 -0.71 21.90 14.88
N TYR A 99 -1.80 22.60 14.55
CA TYR A 99 -2.97 22.68 15.40
C TYR A 99 -3.61 21.29 15.62
N HIS A 100 -3.77 20.51 14.56
CA HIS A 100 -4.29 19.14 14.66
C HIS A 100 -3.44 18.28 15.62
N ARG A 101 -2.10 18.40 15.60
CA ARG A 101 -1.19 17.66 16.47
C ARG A 101 -1.43 17.97 17.96
N THR A 102 -1.90 19.17 18.32
CA THR A 102 -2.11 19.55 19.73
C THR A 102 -3.21 18.71 20.43
N PHE A 103 -4.11 18.10 19.70
CA PHE A 103 -5.14 17.20 20.24
C PHE A 103 -4.60 15.82 20.62
N PHE A 104 -3.40 15.48 20.17
CA PHE A 104 -2.80 14.16 20.33
C PHE A 104 -1.45 14.20 21.08
N LEU A 105 -1.30 15.08 22.05
CA LEU A 105 -0.09 15.15 22.87
C LEU A 105 -0.06 14.06 23.95
N LYS A 106 -1.23 13.61 24.38
CA LYS A 106 -1.40 12.58 25.41
C LYS A 106 -2.27 11.44 24.93
N LEU A 107 -2.01 10.26 25.47
CA LEU A 107 -2.88 9.08 25.34
C LEU A 107 -4.06 9.18 26.34
N PRO A 108 -5.14 8.40 26.16
CA PRO A 108 -6.28 8.38 27.07
C PRO A 108 -5.91 8.03 28.53
N ASP A 109 -4.82 7.31 28.75
CA ASP A 109 -4.30 6.96 30.07
C ASP A 109 -3.45 8.08 30.74
N GLY A 110 -3.27 9.22 30.05
CA GLY A 110 -2.52 10.39 30.52
C GLY A 110 -1.03 10.35 30.18
N ASN A 111 -0.50 9.27 29.65
CA ASN A 111 0.88 9.19 29.18
C ASN A 111 1.11 10.05 27.93
N ASP A 112 2.38 10.40 27.65
CA ASP A 112 2.70 11.09 26.41
C ASP A 112 2.40 10.21 25.19
N PHE A 113 1.79 10.80 24.15
CA PHE A 113 1.61 10.11 22.88
C PHE A 113 2.98 9.93 22.20
N PRO A 114 3.50 8.69 22.06
CA PRO A 114 4.83 8.49 21.54
C PRO A 114 4.89 8.79 20.04
N VAL A 115 5.86 9.62 19.66
CA VAL A 115 6.13 9.99 18.27
C VAL A 115 7.59 9.76 17.96
N ILE A 116 7.85 8.86 17.01
CA ILE A 116 9.19 8.61 16.50
C ILE A 116 9.41 9.54 15.29
N GLY A 117 10.33 10.50 15.45
CA GLY A 117 10.77 11.39 14.39
C GLY A 117 12.07 10.92 13.78
N ILE A 118 12.09 10.60 12.47
CA ILE A 118 13.25 10.02 11.79
C ILE A 118 13.84 11.05 10.82
N THR A 119 15.14 11.35 10.97
CA THR A 119 15.90 12.13 10.01
C THR A 119 17.25 11.49 9.68
N GLY A 120 17.93 12.00 8.68
CA GLY A 120 19.22 11.51 8.20
C GLY A 120 19.37 11.75 6.71
N SER A 121 20.51 11.42 6.14
CA SER A 121 20.76 11.54 4.71
C SER A 121 20.07 10.40 3.94
N ASN A 122 20.34 9.16 4.32
CA ASN A 122 19.80 7.93 3.74
C ASN A 122 19.17 7.03 4.81
N GLY A 123 18.39 6.01 4.42
CA GLY A 123 17.83 5.01 5.33
C GLY A 123 16.50 5.38 6.01
N LYS A 124 16.08 6.64 6.02
CA LYS A 124 14.86 7.11 6.72
C LYS A 124 13.62 6.25 6.43
N THR A 125 13.31 6.04 5.15
CA THR A 125 12.13 5.27 4.74
C THR A 125 12.25 3.80 5.11
N ILE A 126 13.45 3.22 4.98
CA ILE A 126 13.69 1.82 5.37
C ILE A 126 13.45 1.65 6.87
N VAL A 127 14.07 2.50 7.69
CA VAL A 127 13.90 2.48 9.16
C VAL A 127 12.44 2.70 9.54
N LYS A 128 11.72 3.63 8.90
CA LYS A 128 10.29 3.85 9.13
C LYS A 128 9.45 2.62 8.82
N GLU A 129 9.61 2.02 7.64
CA GLU A 129 8.82 0.85 7.25
C GLU A 129 9.15 -0.35 8.13
N TRP A 130 10.42 -0.61 8.43
CA TRP A 130 10.82 -1.68 9.33
C TRP A 130 10.35 -1.46 10.77
N LEU A 131 10.41 -0.25 11.30
CA LEU A 131 9.82 0.05 12.60
C LEU A 131 8.30 -0.21 12.61
N TYR A 132 7.62 0.12 11.52
CA TYR A 132 6.22 -0.24 11.38
C TYR A 132 6.01 -1.76 11.41
N GLU A 133 6.78 -2.53 10.64
CA GLU A 133 6.72 -4.01 10.65
C GLU A 133 7.01 -4.61 12.03
N LEU A 134 8.01 -4.08 12.71
CA LEU A 134 8.43 -4.56 14.04
C LEU A 134 7.45 -4.21 15.16
N LEU A 135 6.70 -3.13 15.05
CA LEU A 135 5.90 -2.56 16.13
C LEU A 135 4.38 -2.69 15.95
N ASN A 136 3.88 -2.95 14.74
CA ASN A 136 2.45 -2.93 14.42
C ASN A 136 1.61 -3.96 15.21
N ASN A 137 2.21 -5.05 15.66
CA ASN A 137 1.53 -6.05 16.53
C ASN A 137 1.34 -5.56 17.97
N SER A 138 2.03 -4.48 18.37
CA SER A 138 1.99 -3.94 19.73
C SER A 138 1.37 -2.55 19.80
N TYR A 139 1.29 -1.84 18.68
CA TYR A 139 0.81 -0.47 18.59
C TYR A 139 -0.12 -0.27 17.39
N HIS A 140 -1.10 0.62 17.54
CA HIS A 140 -1.87 1.18 16.44
C HIS A 140 -1.12 2.39 15.86
N ILE A 141 -0.40 2.17 14.76
CA ILE A 141 0.60 3.11 14.27
C ILE A 141 0.06 3.96 13.11
N VAL A 142 0.22 5.28 13.22
CA VAL A 142 0.18 6.18 12.06
C VAL A 142 1.60 6.46 11.59
N ARG A 143 1.84 6.42 10.27
CA ARG A 143 3.16 6.73 9.70
C ARG A 143 3.07 7.58 8.43
N SER A 144 4.19 8.23 8.08
CA SER A 144 4.29 8.93 6.79
C SER A 144 4.03 7.99 5.63
N PRO A 145 3.04 8.27 4.74
CA PRO A 145 2.85 7.50 3.53
C PRO A 145 4.09 7.61 2.63
N ARG A 146 4.62 6.50 2.14
CA ARG A 146 5.82 6.51 1.27
C ARG A 146 6.94 7.37 1.88
N SER A 147 7.45 8.35 1.14
CA SER A 147 8.47 9.31 1.63
C SER A 147 7.91 10.72 1.74
N TYR A 148 6.74 10.87 2.38
CA TYR A 148 6.15 12.17 2.70
C TYR A 148 6.92 12.83 3.85
N ASN A 149 8.14 13.29 3.54
CA ASN A 149 9.10 13.83 4.51
C ASN A 149 9.43 15.32 4.30
N SER A 150 8.81 15.98 3.31
CA SER A 150 9.03 17.38 2.94
C SER A 150 8.12 18.34 3.71
N GLN A 151 8.30 19.66 3.48
CA GLN A 151 7.47 20.74 4.01
C GLN A 151 5.97 20.58 3.71
N LEU A 152 5.61 19.80 2.69
CA LEU A 152 4.23 19.48 2.30
C LEU A 152 3.81 18.08 2.78
N GLY A 153 4.72 17.12 2.73
CA GLY A 153 4.42 15.72 3.06
C GLY A 153 4.20 15.49 4.54
N VAL A 154 4.99 16.14 5.40
CA VAL A 154 4.88 16.02 6.86
C VAL A 154 3.53 16.52 7.38
N PRO A 155 3.03 17.71 7.02
CA PRO A 155 1.70 18.15 7.43
C PRO A 155 0.58 17.18 7.05
N LEU A 156 0.61 16.66 5.82
CA LEU A 156 -0.38 15.68 5.35
C LEU A 156 -0.28 14.35 6.10
N SER A 157 0.91 13.97 6.55
CA SER A 157 1.13 12.76 7.35
C SER A 157 0.60 12.93 8.78
N VAL A 158 0.89 14.05 9.42
CA VAL A 158 0.44 14.36 10.78
C VAL A 158 -1.09 14.52 10.85
N TRP A 159 -1.71 15.08 9.81
CA TRP A 159 -3.17 15.15 9.71
C TRP A 159 -3.89 13.80 9.81
N GLN A 160 -3.18 12.71 9.56
CA GLN A 160 -3.76 11.35 9.64
C GLN A 160 -3.89 10.81 11.06
N ILE A 161 -3.29 11.46 12.06
CA ILE A 161 -3.44 11.06 13.47
C ILE A 161 -4.91 11.12 13.86
N ASN A 162 -5.38 10.13 14.60
CA ASN A 162 -6.71 10.13 15.22
C ASN A 162 -6.70 9.32 16.52
N GLU A 163 -7.84 9.24 17.17
CA GLU A 163 -8.05 8.63 18.47
C GLU A 163 -7.73 7.12 18.55
N GLN A 164 -7.63 6.45 17.43
CA GLN A 164 -7.30 5.00 17.37
C GLN A 164 -5.80 4.75 17.46
N HIS A 165 -4.96 5.77 17.17
CA HIS A 165 -3.51 5.60 17.17
C HIS A 165 -2.94 5.78 18.57
N ASN A 166 -1.94 4.97 18.90
CA ASN A 166 -1.17 5.07 20.13
C ASN A 166 0.35 5.17 19.91
N LEU A 167 0.79 5.25 18.64
CA LEU A 167 2.16 5.51 18.21
C LEU A 167 2.16 6.20 16.85
N ALA A 168 3.08 7.15 16.65
CA ALA A 168 3.31 7.75 15.34
C ALA A 168 4.77 7.59 14.90
N ILE A 169 5.00 7.40 13.58
CA ILE A 169 6.34 7.31 12.98
C ILE A 169 6.41 8.25 11.77
N PHE A 170 7.15 9.34 11.88
CA PHE A 170 7.25 10.34 10.82
C PHE A 170 8.68 10.55 10.34
N GLU A 171 8.85 10.66 9.03
CA GLU A 171 10.10 11.07 8.41
C GLU A 171 10.16 12.59 8.29
N ALA A 172 11.32 13.19 8.57
CA ALA A 172 11.63 14.58 8.30
C ALA A 172 12.87 14.70 7.38
N GLY A 173 12.67 15.24 6.20
CA GLY A 173 13.68 15.51 5.19
C GLY A 173 13.82 17.01 4.93
N ILE A 174 15.05 17.48 4.79
CA ILE A 174 15.37 18.87 4.52
C ILE A 174 16.36 18.97 3.36
N SER A 175 16.26 20.05 2.61
CA SER A 175 17.14 20.37 1.49
C SER A 175 18.02 21.59 1.77
N THR A 176 17.57 22.49 2.65
CA THR A 176 18.27 23.74 3.00
C THR A 176 18.17 24.02 4.50
N VAL A 177 18.92 25.00 4.98
CA VAL A 177 18.86 25.50 6.37
C VAL A 177 17.49 26.14 6.68
N ASN A 178 17.11 26.14 7.95
CA ASN A 178 15.86 26.68 8.50
C ASN A 178 14.57 25.95 8.08
N GLU A 179 14.67 24.78 7.47
CA GLU A 179 13.51 23.95 7.15
C GLU A 179 13.06 23.03 8.30
N MET A 180 14.00 22.60 9.15
CA MET A 180 13.70 21.59 10.18
C MET A 180 12.87 22.15 11.35
N ASP A 181 13.02 23.43 11.71
CA ASP A 181 12.24 24.05 12.78
C ASP A 181 10.74 23.98 12.50
N SER A 182 10.35 24.19 11.23
CA SER A 182 8.94 24.05 10.80
C SER A 182 8.45 22.61 10.97
N LEU A 183 9.23 21.64 10.51
CA LEU A 183 8.86 20.20 10.60
C LEU A 183 8.83 19.73 12.06
N GLU A 184 9.78 20.17 12.90
CA GLU A 184 9.81 19.86 14.32
C GLU A 184 8.53 20.34 15.01
N SER A 185 8.14 21.60 14.75
CA SER A 185 6.95 22.20 15.36
C SER A 185 5.63 21.48 15.02
N ILE A 186 5.61 20.73 13.93
CA ILE A 186 4.46 19.93 13.47
C ILE A 186 4.53 18.49 14.03
N ILE A 187 5.69 17.85 13.97
CA ILE A 187 5.87 16.44 14.39
C ILE A 187 5.91 16.34 15.91
N GLN A 188 6.69 17.21 16.58
CA GLN A 188 6.96 17.18 18.02
C GLN A 188 7.34 15.77 18.49
N PRO A 189 8.48 15.22 18.04
CA PRO A 189 8.85 13.85 18.36
C PRO A 189 9.22 13.70 19.83
N THR A 190 8.79 12.59 20.44
CA THR A 190 9.23 12.17 21.79
C THR A 190 10.48 11.30 21.69
N ILE A 191 10.65 10.58 20.58
CA ILE A 191 11.82 9.75 20.27
C ILE A 191 12.39 10.22 18.94
N GLY A 192 13.66 10.61 18.95
CA GLY A 192 14.42 10.98 17.76
C GLY A 192 15.22 9.82 17.20
N VAL A 193 15.29 9.68 15.87
CA VAL A 193 16.14 8.69 15.19
C VAL A 193 16.96 9.39 14.10
N LEU A 194 18.27 9.39 14.29
CA LEU A 194 19.24 9.81 13.28
C LEU A 194 19.75 8.56 12.56
N THR A 195 19.47 8.42 11.26
CA THR A 195 19.92 7.24 10.52
C THR A 195 21.40 7.33 10.11
N ASN A 196 21.76 8.38 9.44
CA ASN A 196 23.17 8.68 9.08
C ASN A 196 23.35 10.15 8.65
N ILE A 197 24.58 10.59 8.54
CA ILE A 197 25.00 11.84 7.90
C ILE A 197 25.87 11.48 6.70
N GLY A 198 25.40 11.80 5.50
CA GLY A 198 26.08 11.54 4.24
C GLY A 198 25.99 12.75 3.30
N GLU A 199 26.49 12.63 2.08
CA GLU A 199 26.62 13.75 1.12
C GLU A 199 25.31 14.17 0.42
N ALA A 200 24.19 13.45 0.62
CA ALA A 200 22.92 13.83 -0.01
C ALA A 200 22.48 15.24 0.39
N HIS A 201 21.99 16.04 -0.57
CA HIS A 201 21.57 17.45 -0.41
C HIS A 201 22.68 18.40 0.11
N ARG A 202 23.93 18.17 -0.27
CA ARG A 202 25.06 19.01 0.15
C ARG A 202 24.98 20.44 -0.39
N GLU A 203 24.31 20.66 -1.50
CA GLU A 203 24.15 22.00 -2.13
C GLU A 203 23.47 23.04 -1.23
N GLY A 204 22.62 22.59 -0.30
CA GLY A 204 21.88 23.46 0.63
C GLY A 204 22.59 23.76 1.94
N PHE A 205 23.83 23.25 2.16
CA PHE A 205 24.56 23.38 3.41
C PHE A 205 26.05 23.68 3.15
N SER A 206 26.62 24.57 3.97
CA SER A 206 28.03 24.96 3.85
C SER A 206 29.00 23.87 4.38
N SER A 207 28.52 23.01 5.29
CA SER A 207 29.32 21.93 5.89
C SER A 207 28.45 20.78 6.40
N ASN A 208 29.08 19.61 6.66
CA ASN A 208 28.41 18.49 7.30
C ASN A 208 27.98 18.83 8.74
N GLN A 209 28.73 19.68 9.44
CA GLN A 209 28.37 20.14 10.79
C GLN A 209 27.09 20.99 10.76
N GLU A 210 26.98 21.94 9.84
CA GLU A 210 25.75 22.74 9.65
C GLU A 210 24.56 21.86 9.32
N LYS A 211 24.74 20.90 8.43
CA LYS A 211 23.72 19.91 8.07
C LYS A 211 23.28 19.03 9.25
N LEU A 212 24.25 18.60 10.08
CA LEU A 212 23.94 17.86 11.31
C LEU A 212 23.14 18.73 12.27
N LEU A 213 23.62 19.96 12.55
CA LEU A 213 22.93 20.91 13.43
C LEU A 213 21.50 21.16 12.99
N GLU A 214 21.29 21.38 11.69
CA GLU A 214 19.96 21.56 11.14
C GLU A 214 19.07 20.34 11.38
N LYS A 215 19.59 19.11 11.16
CA LYS A 215 18.84 17.85 11.42
C LYS A 215 18.55 17.64 12.91
N LEU A 216 19.47 18.00 13.79
CA LEU A 216 19.30 17.87 15.25
C LEU A 216 18.18 18.76 15.80
N LYS A 217 17.80 19.84 15.11
CA LYS A 217 16.65 20.65 15.51
C LYS A 217 15.35 19.84 15.59
N LEU A 218 15.20 18.77 14.80
CA LEU A 218 14.06 17.86 14.91
C LEU A 218 13.92 17.27 16.31
N PHE A 219 15.02 17.13 17.04
CA PHE A 219 15.07 16.43 18.33
C PHE A 219 15.05 17.38 19.53
N LYS A 220 14.78 18.66 19.30
CA LYS A 220 14.81 19.71 20.32
C LYS A 220 14.00 19.37 21.58
N HIS A 221 12.89 18.68 21.42
CA HIS A 221 11.98 18.30 22.51
C HIS A 221 11.90 16.79 22.73
N ALA A 222 12.71 16.00 22.01
CA ALA A 222 12.74 14.56 22.16
C ALA A 222 13.34 14.16 23.52
N SER A 223 12.67 13.25 24.22
CA SER A 223 13.16 12.70 25.50
C SER A 223 14.33 11.75 25.31
N GLN A 224 14.40 11.08 24.16
CA GLN A 224 15.44 10.11 23.79
C GLN A 224 15.79 10.24 22.31
N VAL A 225 17.09 10.21 21.98
CA VAL A 225 17.58 10.23 20.59
C VAL A 225 18.43 9.00 20.32
N ILE A 226 18.16 8.28 19.24
CA ILE A 226 18.96 7.14 18.78
C ILE A 226 19.89 7.61 17.66
N ALA A 227 21.19 7.31 17.77
CA ALA A 227 22.18 7.70 16.77
C ALA A 227 23.32 6.69 16.62
N PRO A 228 23.77 6.42 15.36
CA PRO A 228 25.04 5.72 15.10
C PRO A 228 26.23 6.63 15.32
N LEU A 229 27.26 6.14 15.97
CA LEU A 229 28.52 6.90 16.14
C LEU A 229 29.52 6.71 14.99
N ASP A 230 29.44 5.58 14.28
CA ASP A 230 30.37 5.25 13.20
C ASP A 230 30.29 6.18 11.98
N CYS A 231 29.20 6.94 11.82
CA CYS A 231 28.99 7.86 10.69
C CYS A 231 29.17 9.34 11.02
N ILE A 232 29.61 9.67 12.26
CA ILE A 232 29.84 11.03 12.76
C ILE A 232 31.22 11.11 13.44
N ASN A 233 31.91 12.21 13.19
CA ASN A 233 33.24 12.44 13.78
C ASN A 233 33.15 12.95 15.25
N GLU A 234 34.27 13.05 15.93
CA GLU A 234 34.29 13.44 17.37
C GLU A 234 33.66 14.81 17.63
N SER A 235 33.86 15.80 16.76
CA SER A 235 33.22 17.12 16.89
C SER A 235 31.71 17.05 16.69
N GLU A 236 31.21 16.23 15.76
CA GLU A 236 29.80 15.96 15.52
C GLU A 236 29.17 15.16 16.67
N GLN A 237 29.88 14.22 17.29
CA GLN A 237 29.45 13.52 18.52
C GLN A 237 29.27 14.48 19.69
N HIS A 238 30.17 15.48 19.81
CA HIS A 238 30.03 16.52 20.81
C HIS A 238 28.77 17.39 20.60
N LEU A 239 28.49 17.79 19.36
CA LEU A 239 27.31 18.54 19.01
C LEU A 239 26.03 17.74 19.29
N LEU A 240 26.00 16.45 18.99
CA LEU A 240 24.86 15.57 19.27
C LEU A 240 24.55 15.56 20.78
N LYS A 241 25.58 15.42 21.63
CA LYS A 241 25.42 15.42 23.09
C LYS A 241 25.03 16.79 23.67
N GLN A 242 25.40 17.88 23.01
CA GLN A 242 25.02 19.24 23.42
C GLN A 242 23.57 19.59 23.11
N HIS A 243 23.01 19.06 21.98
CA HIS A 243 21.71 19.44 21.49
C HIS A 243 20.59 18.45 21.85
N CYS A 244 20.94 17.26 22.38
CA CYS A 244 19.97 16.24 22.74
C CYS A 244 20.04 15.92 24.24
N SER A 245 18.89 15.88 24.90
CA SER A 245 18.79 15.67 26.37
C SER A 245 19.28 14.29 26.80
N SER A 246 18.99 13.26 26.02
CA SER A 246 19.42 11.88 26.21
C SER A 246 19.68 11.20 24.88
N VAL A 247 20.84 10.51 24.76
CA VAL A 247 21.23 9.85 23.51
C VAL A 247 21.53 8.38 23.77
N PHE A 248 20.82 7.50 23.04
CA PHE A 248 21.11 6.08 22.96
C PHE A 248 21.93 5.80 21.70
N THR A 249 23.16 5.38 21.86
CA THR A 249 24.10 5.22 20.74
C THR A 249 24.41 3.77 20.44
N TRP A 250 24.73 3.51 19.17
CA TRP A 250 25.31 2.24 18.74
C TRP A 250 26.58 2.47 17.90
N SER A 251 27.53 1.53 17.98
CA SER A 251 28.78 1.61 17.24
C SER A 251 29.50 0.26 17.17
N ARG A 252 30.34 0.10 16.14
CA ARG A 252 31.32 -0.99 16.04
C ARG A 252 32.68 -0.59 16.57
N ASN A 253 33.02 0.69 16.43
CA ASN A 253 34.38 1.20 16.61
C ASN A 253 34.56 2.07 17.86
N HIS A 254 33.44 2.63 18.36
CA HIS A 254 33.46 3.54 19.50
C HIS A 254 32.66 2.97 20.67
N GLN A 255 32.97 3.36 21.89
CA GLN A 255 32.15 2.99 23.04
C GLN A 255 30.75 3.54 22.89
N ALA A 256 29.74 2.69 23.00
CA ALA A 256 28.32 2.99 22.77
C ALA A 256 27.41 2.21 23.74
N ASN A 257 26.12 2.63 23.84
CA ASN A 257 25.13 1.90 24.65
C ASN A 257 24.88 0.48 24.10
N LEU A 258 24.82 0.36 22.78
CA LEU A 258 24.79 -0.93 22.07
C LEU A 258 26.11 -1.08 21.28
N GLN A 259 27.06 -1.81 21.87
CA GLN A 259 28.39 -2.02 21.29
C GLN A 259 28.37 -3.27 20.40
N ILE A 260 28.47 -3.11 19.08
CA ILE A 260 28.53 -4.24 18.13
C ILE A 260 29.90 -4.92 18.29
N THR A 261 29.88 -6.22 18.59
CA THR A 261 31.11 -7.00 18.83
C THR A 261 31.39 -8.00 17.74
N LYS A 262 30.35 -8.51 17.06
CA LYS A 262 30.51 -9.51 16.00
C LYS A 262 29.39 -9.44 15.00
N GLU A 263 29.74 -9.58 13.72
CA GLU A 263 28.81 -9.75 12.60
C GLU A 263 29.23 -11.00 11.82
N THR A 264 28.30 -11.94 11.62
CA THR A 264 28.56 -13.19 10.89
C THR A 264 27.53 -13.36 9.80
N ILE A 265 27.98 -13.49 8.55
CA ILE A 265 27.11 -13.67 7.39
C ILE A 265 27.07 -15.15 7.03
N GLU A 266 25.90 -15.76 7.02
CA GLU A 266 25.65 -17.16 6.66
C GLU A 266 24.39 -17.25 5.78
N GLN A 267 24.48 -17.87 4.62
CA GLN A 267 23.35 -18.22 3.73
C GLN A 267 22.31 -17.10 3.50
N ASN A 268 22.66 -15.88 3.23
CA ASN A 268 21.75 -14.74 3.08
C ASN A 268 21.15 -14.18 4.38
N LYS A 269 21.69 -14.50 5.52
CA LYS A 269 21.35 -13.91 6.83
C LYS A 269 22.58 -13.36 7.49
N THR A 270 22.39 -12.32 8.32
CA THR A 270 23.46 -11.80 9.19
C THR A 270 23.06 -11.98 10.64
N SER A 271 23.92 -12.64 11.40
CA SER A 271 23.87 -12.69 12.87
C SER A 271 24.71 -11.53 13.42
N ILE A 272 24.12 -10.68 14.25
CA ILE A 272 24.73 -9.49 14.83
C ILE A 272 24.74 -9.68 16.34
N THR A 273 25.93 -9.73 16.95
CA THR A 273 26.10 -9.78 18.39
C THR A 273 26.59 -8.43 18.90
N ALA A 274 25.95 -7.93 19.94
CA ALA A 274 26.30 -6.67 20.59
C ALA A 274 26.34 -6.83 22.10
N GLN A 275 27.02 -5.92 22.80
CA GLN A 275 26.94 -5.77 24.26
C GLN A 275 25.96 -4.63 24.60
N LEU A 276 24.98 -4.94 25.43
CA LEU A 276 24.04 -4.01 26.02
C LEU A 276 24.17 -4.08 27.54
N ASN A 277 24.58 -2.97 28.19
CA ASN A 277 24.84 -2.95 29.65
C ASN A 277 25.76 -4.06 30.13
N GLY A 278 26.73 -4.46 29.31
CA GLY A 278 27.70 -5.51 29.64
C GLY A 278 27.23 -6.94 29.41
N LEU A 279 25.98 -7.12 28.95
CA LEU A 279 25.44 -8.43 28.59
C LEU A 279 25.47 -8.63 27.06
N PRO A 280 25.84 -9.82 26.57
CA PRO A 280 25.85 -10.12 25.15
C PRO A 280 24.41 -10.39 24.68
N GLU A 281 24.02 -9.67 23.65
CA GLU A 281 22.72 -9.81 22.98
C GLU A 281 22.93 -10.09 21.49
N THR A 282 22.04 -10.88 20.87
CA THR A 282 22.18 -11.26 19.46
C THR A 282 20.86 -11.13 18.74
N ILE A 283 20.90 -10.58 17.54
CA ILE A 283 19.78 -10.62 16.57
C ILE A 283 20.22 -11.32 15.28
N VAL A 284 19.24 -11.84 14.54
CA VAL A 284 19.45 -12.38 13.19
C VAL A 284 18.54 -11.65 12.23
N ILE A 285 19.09 -11.16 11.13
CA ILE A 285 18.33 -10.46 10.09
C ILE A 285 18.48 -11.14 8.71
N PRO A 286 17.47 -11.09 7.84
CA PRO A 286 17.51 -11.72 6.52
C PRO A 286 18.20 -10.84 5.45
N PHE A 287 19.23 -10.08 5.85
CA PHE A 287 19.98 -9.18 4.98
C PHE A 287 21.47 -9.35 5.19
N VAL A 288 22.26 -9.07 4.15
CA VAL A 288 23.73 -9.25 4.17
C VAL A 288 24.49 -7.99 3.73
N ASP A 289 23.77 -6.98 3.25
CA ASP A 289 24.36 -5.70 2.85
C ASP A 289 24.51 -4.75 4.04
N ARG A 290 25.55 -3.93 3.98
CA ARG A 290 25.95 -3.03 5.08
C ARG A 290 24.85 -2.05 5.47
N VAL A 291 24.09 -1.53 4.50
CA VAL A 291 23.05 -0.52 4.74
C VAL A 291 21.88 -1.12 5.48
N SER A 292 21.43 -2.30 5.06
CA SER A 292 20.36 -3.04 5.74
C SER A 292 20.78 -3.43 7.15
N ILE A 293 22.03 -3.83 7.34
CA ILE A 293 22.57 -4.13 8.67
C ILE A 293 22.52 -2.88 9.58
N ASP A 294 23.00 -1.73 9.11
CA ASP A 294 23.01 -0.48 9.89
C ASP A 294 21.60 0.03 10.23
N ASN A 295 20.67 -0.06 9.26
CA ASN A 295 19.27 0.29 9.49
C ASN A 295 18.58 -0.67 10.48
N ALA A 296 18.87 -1.97 10.41
CA ALA A 296 18.36 -2.96 11.36
C ALA A 296 18.89 -2.74 12.78
N ILE A 297 20.18 -2.42 12.93
CA ILE A 297 20.74 -2.06 14.24
C ILE A 297 20.06 -0.81 14.81
N THR A 298 19.78 0.17 13.95
CA THR A 298 19.05 1.38 14.36
C THR A 298 17.62 1.03 14.84
N CYS A 299 16.91 0.15 14.12
CA CYS A 299 15.59 -0.35 14.56
C CYS A 299 15.68 -1.14 15.86
N TRP A 300 16.73 -1.95 16.04
CA TRP A 300 16.99 -2.67 17.29
C TRP A 300 17.10 -1.71 18.47
N CYS A 301 17.88 -0.63 18.33
CA CYS A 301 18.01 0.41 19.36
C CYS A 301 16.64 1.05 19.71
N VAL A 302 15.79 1.32 18.71
CA VAL A 302 14.44 1.87 18.95
C VAL A 302 13.59 0.89 19.77
N MET A 303 13.63 -0.40 19.46
CA MET A 303 12.88 -1.41 20.20
C MET A 303 13.37 -1.54 21.65
N ILE A 304 14.70 -1.45 21.88
CA ILE A 304 15.26 -1.43 23.24
C ILE A 304 14.73 -0.20 24.01
N VAL A 305 14.74 0.97 23.41
CA VAL A 305 14.26 2.22 24.03
C VAL A 305 12.77 2.16 24.33
N LEU A 306 11.99 1.47 23.51
CA LEU A 306 10.56 1.22 23.74
C LEU A 306 10.28 0.12 24.77
N GLY A 307 11.33 -0.53 25.31
CA GLY A 307 11.20 -1.53 26.40
C GLY A 307 10.83 -2.93 25.95
N PHE A 308 11.05 -3.30 24.69
CA PHE A 308 10.83 -4.68 24.22
C PHE A 308 11.86 -5.63 24.82
N SER A 309 11.42 -6.84 25.17
CA SER A 309 12.35 -7.91 25.60
C SER A 309 13.22 -8.35 24.41
N GLN A 310 14.44 -8.75 24.72
CA GLN A 310 15.39 -9.23 23.70
C GLN A 310 14.86 -10.43 22.90
N GLU A 311 14.10 -11.28 23.55
CA GLU A 311 13.45 -12.43 22.91
C GLU A 311 12.42 -11.99 21.84
N SER A 312 11.59 -11.00 22.18
CA SER A 312 10.64 -10.39 21.21
C SER A 312 11.36 -9.70 20.06
N ILE A 313 12.47 -9.02 20.34
CA ILE A 313 13.29 -8.35 19.32
C ILE A 313 13.86 -9.38 18.32
N GLN A 314 14.48 -10.47 18.83
CA GLN A 314 15.05 -11.53 17.99
C GLN A 314 14.02 -12.13 17.04
N GLN A 315 12.85 -12.48 17.55
CA GLN A 315 11.78 -13.08 16.74
C GLN A 315 11.32 -12.14 15.62
N ARG A 316 11.13 -10.86 15.94
CA ARG A 316 10.63 -9.88 14.96
C ARG A 316 11.68 -9.49 13.92
N MET A 317 12.94 -9.32 14.32
CA MET A 317 14.03 -8.94 13.41
C MET A 317 14.28 -9.98 12.30
N LEU A 318 14.04 -11.25 12.58
CA LEU A 318 14.19 -12.31 11.61
C LEU A 318 13.13 -12.25 10.48
N LEU A 319 12.02 -11.60 10.72
CA LEU A 319 10.88 -11.51 9.79
C LEU A 319 10.91 -10.26 8.89
N LEU A 320 11.91 -9.41 9.03
CA LEU A 320 12.04 -8.19 8.22
C LEU A 320 12.11 -8.51 6.73
N GLU A 321 11.38 -7.73 5.92
CA GLU A 321 11.35 -7.84 4.46
C GLU A 321 12.01 -6.63 3.76
N PRO A 322 12.47 -6.79 2.50
CA PRO A 322 12.99 -5.67 1.72
C PRO A 322 11.90 -4.63 1.44
N VAL A 323 12.21 -3.35 1.63
CA VAL A 323 11.29 -2.24 1.32
C VAL A 323 11.25 -2.02 -0.20
N GLU A 324 10.04 -1.85 -0.76
CA GLU A 324 9.85 -1.63 -2.21
C GLU A 324 10.67 -0.45 -2.77
N MET A 325 11.16 -0.59 -4.02
CA MET A 325 11.99 0.38 -4.75
C MET A 325 13.32 0.75 -4.05
N ARG A 326 13.75 -0.06 -3.08
CA ARG A 326 15.03 0.09 -2.40
C ARG A 326 15.80 -1.23 -2.46
N MET A 327 16.74 -1.36 -3.41
CA MET A 327 17.52 -2.58 -3.69
C MET A 327 16.67 -3.84 -3.91
N GLN A 328 15.44 -3.67 -4.43
CA GLN A 328 14.51 -4.77 -4.66
C GLN A 328 14.97 -5.65 -5.82
N LEU A 329 15.12 -6.96 -5.56
CA LEU A 329 15.39 -7.96 -6.58
C LEU A 329 14.10 -8.37 -7.32
N LYS A 330 14.11 -8.32 -8.65
CA LYS A 330 13.02 -8.78 -9.52
C LYS A 330 13.55 -9.62 -10.65
N SER A 331 12.77 -10.61 -11.08
CA SER A 331 13.06 -11.31 -12.34
C SER A 331 12.82 -10.39 -13.53
N GLY A 332 13.83 -10.30 -14.41
CA GLY A 332 13.77 -9.52 -15.64
C GLY A 332 13.56 -10.37 -16.88
N ILE A 333 13.38 -9.69 -18.04
CA ILE A 333 13.33 -10.35 -19.37
C ILE A 333 14.61 -11.15 -19.62
N ASN A 334 14.52 -12.18 -20.46
CA ASN A 334 15.66 -12.98 -20.94
C ASN A 334 16.57 -13.48 -19.80
N GLN A 335 15.98 -13.96 -18.70
CA GLN A 335 16.69 -14.47 -17.52
C GLN A 335 17.61 -13.45 -16.85
N CYS A 336 17.33 -12.15 -17.01
CA CYS A 336 18.00 -11.10 -16.26
C CYS A 336 17.44 -11.00 -14.84
N VAL A 337 18.25 -10.47 -13.94
CA VAL A 337 17.85 -10.11 -12.56
C VAL A 337 17.94 -8.60 -12.43
N LEU A 338 16.82 -7.98 -12.06
CA LEU A 338 16.75 -6.53 -11.84
C LEU A 338 16.95 -6.19 -10.36
N ILE A 339 17.80 -5.23 -10.11
CA ILE A 339 17.94 -4.58 -8.82
C ILE A 339 17.36 -3.17 -8.98
N ASN A 340 16.19 -2.94 -8.41
CA ASN A 340 15.55 -1.63 -8.49
C ASN A 340 15.92 -0.79 -7.27
N ASP A 341 16.76 0.23 -7.49
CA ASP A 341 17.16 1.24 -6.51
C ASP A 341 17.04 2.66 -7.10
N SER A 342 15.90 2.93 -7.72
CA SER A 342 15.66 4.15 -8.50
C SER A 342 15.03 5.30 -7.71
N TYR A 343 15.10 5.28 -6.39
CA TYR A 343 14.52 6.31 -5.54
C TYR A 343 15.49 7.44 -5.14
N SER A 344 16.76 7.10 -4.89
CA SER A 344 17.83 8.05 -4.54
C SER A 344 19.02 7.86 -5.47
N ASN A 345 19.61 8.96 -5.92
CA ASN A 345 20.77 8.91 -6.80
C ASN A 345 21.82 9.96 -6.37
N ASP A 346 22.52 9.63 -5.29
CA ASP A 346 23.72 10.31 -4.80
C ASP A 346 24.93 9.36 -4.84
N LEU A 347 26.15 9.88 -4.74
CA LEU A 347 27.38 9.09 -4.87
C LEU A 347 27.49 7.95 -3.86
N LEU A 348 27.06 8.17 -2.61
CA LEU A 348 27.12 7.14 -1.57
C LEU A 348 26.13 6.01 -1.88
N SER A 349 24.88 6.37 -2.16
CA SER A 349 23.86 5.39 -2.54
C SER A 349 24.18 4.67 -3.86
N PHE A 350 24.89 5.34 -4.78
CA PHE A 350 25.42 4.74 -5.99
C PHE A 350 26.48 3.67 -5.69
N SER A 351 27.50 3.99 -4.88
CA SER A 351 28.54 3.04 -4.48
C SER A 351 27.96 1.82 -3.75
N MET A 352 26.96 2.04 -2.88
CA MET A 352 26.22 0.98 -2.19
C MET A 352 25.46 0.07 -3.18
N GLY A 353 24.73 0.65 -4.13
CA GLY A 353 24.01 -0.08 -5.18
C GLY A 353 24.95 -0.95 -6.02
N LEU A 354 26.13 -0.42 -6.39
CA LEU A 354 27.15 -1.18 -7.10
C LEU A 354 27.72 -2.35 -6.27
N ALA A 355 27.95 -2.13 -4.97
CA ALA A 355 28.42 -3.20 -4.05
C ALA A 355 27.40 -4.34 -4.01
N TYR A 356 26.12 -4.01 -3.85
CA TYR A 356 25.02 -4.98 -3.86
C TYR A 356 24.89 -5.68 -5.20
N LEU A 357 24.94 -4.95 -6.33
CA LEU A 357 24.97 -5.53 -7.68
C LEU A 357 26.07 -6.59 -7.84
N LYS A 358 27.28 -6.27 -7.40
CA LYS A 358 28.42 -7.21 -7.51
C LYS A 358 28.28 -8.42 -6.60
N GLN A 359 27.75 -8.24 -5.41
CA GLN A 359 27.47 -9.32 -4.49
C GLN A 359 26.44 -10.31 -5.08
N GLN A 360 25.35 -9.81 -5.64
CA GLN A 360 24.29 -10.64 -6.22
C GLN A 360 24.73 -11.29 -7.54
N ALA A 361 25.45 -10.58 -8.38
CA ALA A 361 25.84 -11.04 -9.71
C ALA A 361 26.96 -12.10 -9.69
N ALA A 362 27.76 -12.18 -8.61
CA ALA A 362 28.94 -13.02 -8.50
C ALA A 362 29.88 -12.88 -9.73
N LYS A 363 29.85 -13.84 -10.67
CA LYS A 363 30.64 -13.84 -11.91
C LYS A 363 29.83 -13.49 -13.16
N GLN A 364 28.54 -13.23 -13.05
CA GLN A 364 27.70 -12.93 -14.20
C GLN A 364 27.91 -11.49 -14.72
N LYS A 365 27.43 -11.22 -15.93
CA LYS A 365 27.43 -9.86 -16.51
C LYS A 365 26.67 -8.89 -15.63
N THR A 366 27.19 -7.67 -15.52
CA THR A 366 26.60 -6.59 -14.75
C THR A 366 26.34 -5.37 -15.62
N THR A 367 25.12 -4.91 -15.63
CA THR A 367 24.70 -3.67 -16.28
C THR A 367 24.20 -2.68 -15.24
N ILE A 368 24.55 -1.41 -15.41
CA ILE A 368 23.92 -0.33 -14.66
C ILE A 368 23.18 0.60 -15.62
N ILE A 369 21.94 0.96 -15.28
CA ILE A 369 21.19 2.03 -15.91
C ILE A 369 21.17 3.18 -14.91
N LEU A 370 21.87 4.30 -15.25
CA LEU A 370 22.16 5.41 -14.36
C LEU A 370 21.60 6.70 -14.91
N SER A 371 20.82 7.44 -14.11
CA SER A 371 20.42 8.81 -14.46
C SER A 371 21.48 9.84 -14.06
N ASP A 372 21.25 11.12 -14.43
CA ASP A 372 22.00 12.21 -13.85
C ASP A 372 21.99 12.14 -12.32
N ILE A 373 23.15 12.37 -11.69
CA ILE A 373 23.28 12.59 -10.25
C ILE A 373 23.03 14.06 -9.99
N LEU A 374 21.99 14.36 -9.21
CA LEU A 374 21.52 15.71 -8.94
C LEU A 374 21.83 16.12 -7.49
N GLN A 375 22.01 17.43 -7.27
CA GLN A 375 22.16 18.04 -5.94
C GLN A 375 23.33 17.47 -5.10
N ALA A 376 24.45 17.16 -5.75
CA ALA A 376 25.64 16.66 -5.07
C ALA A 376 26.50 17.76 -4.42
N GLY A 377 26.30 19.04 -4.77
CA GLY A 377 27.04 20.17 -4.22
C GLY A 377 28.53 20.20 -4.59
N ILE A 378 28.91 19.45 -5.61
CA ILE A 378 30.28 19.41 -6.18
C ILE A 378 30.16 19.49 -7.70
N PRO A 379 31.20 19.98 -8.39
CA PRO A 379 31.18 20.07 -9.85
C PRO A 379 30.91 18.72 -10.52
N ASP A 380 30.12 18.73 -11.60
CA ASP A 380 29.70 17.52 -12.32
C ASP A 380 30.93 16.69 -12.81
N GLU A 381 32.03 17.34 -13.18
CA GLU A 381 33.27 16.67 -13.56
C GLU A 381 33.81 15.74 -12.47
N PHE A 382 33.84 16.20 -11.22
CA PHE A 382 34.27 15.36 -10.10
C PHE A 382 33.29 14.20 -9.82
N ILE A 383 31.99 14.46 -9.95
CA ILE A 383 30.97 13.42 -9.78
C ILE A 383 31.20 12.29 -10.77
N TYR A 384 31.31 12.61 -12.06
CA TYR A 384 31.43 11.58 -13.08
C TYR A 384 32.83 10.93 -13.12
N GLN A 385 33.87 11.63 -12.62
CA GLN A 385 35.18 11.02 -12.37
C GLN A 385 35.10 9.95 -11.24
N GLN A 386 34.40 10.23 -10.17
CA GLN A 386 34.15 9.26 -9.09
C GLN A 386 33.26 8.09 -9.58
N VAL A 387 32.23 8.37 -10.34
CA VAL A 387 31.40 7.33 -10.98
C VAL A 387 32.26 6.41 -11.85
N ALA A 388 33.14 6.96 -12.70
CA ALA A 388 34.04 6.20 -13.55
C ALA A 388 35.01 5.32 -12.72
N THR A 389 35.55 5.86 -11.63
CA THR A 389 36.42 5.15 -10.70
C THR A 389 35.72 3.95 -10.07
N GLU A 390 34.52 4.14 -9.53
CA GLU A 390 33.69 3.07 -8.94
C GLU A 390 33.33 1.97 -9.96
N LEU A 391 32.96 2.36 -11.19
CA LEU A 391 32.63 1.44 -12.27
C LEU A 391 33.85 0.56 -12.63
N THR A 392 35.03 1.19 -12.74
CA THR A 392 36.30 0.52 -13.07
C THR A 392 36.74 -0.42 -11.94
N GLN A 393 36.75 0.04 -10.69
CA GLN A 393 37.16 -0.77 -9.53
C GLN A 393 36.31 -2.02 -9.37
N ARG A 394 35.01 -1.88 -9.60
CA ARG A 394 34.04 -2.99 -9.49
C ARG A 394 33.89 -3.81 -10.78
N LYS A 395 34.60 -3.44 -11.83
CA LYS A 395 34.58 -4.14 -13.14
C LYS A 395 33.13 -4.30 -13.65
N ILE A 396 32.41 -3.20 -13.74
CA ILE A 396 31.05 -3.19 -14.33
C ILE A 396 31.18 -3.38 -15.85
N HIS A 397 30.36 -4.29 -16.40
CA HIS A 397 30.45 -4.63 -17.80
C HIS A 397 29.83 -3.57 -18.70
N ARG A 398 28.61 -3.10 -18.38
CA ARG A 398 27.87 -2.15 -19.22
C ARG A 398 27.32 -0.98 -18.41
N LEU A 399 27.38 0.22 -19.00
CA LEU A 399 26.74 1.44 -18.50
C LEU A 399 25.72 1.94 -19.53
N ILE A 400 24.49 2.18 -19.10
CA ILE A 400 23.47 2.92 -19.85
C ILE A 400 23.20 4.22 -19.09
N GLY A 401 23.64 5.35 -19.64
CA GLY A 401 23.48 6.68 -19.06
C GLY A 401 22.24 7.39 -19.60
N ILE A 402 21.40 7.94 -18.71
CA ILE A 402 20.17 8.64 -19.09
C ILE A 402 20.15 10.01 -18.43
N GLY A 403 20.22 11.07 -19.25
CA GLY A 403 20.19 12.46 -18.81
C GLY A 403 21.16 13.33 -19.58
N GLN A 404 21.04 14.65 -19.42
CA GLN A 404 21.89 15.60 -20.14
C GLN A 404 23.31 15.68 -19.57
N LYS A 405 23.44 15.70 -18.23
CA LYS A 405 24.72 15.81 -17.54
C LYS A 405 25.60 14.58 -17.77
N ILE A 406 25.06 13.37 -17.59
CA ILE A 406 25.79 12.14 -17.82
C ILE A 406 26.22 12.00 -19.30
N ASN A 407 25.39 12.50 -20.23
CA ASN A 407 25.74 12.57 -21.66
C ASN A 407 26.91 13.50 -21.95
N GLN A 408 27.02 14.64 -21.26
CA GLN A 408 28.13 15.57 -21.41
C GLN A 408 29.46 14.96 -20.95
N HIS A 409 29.45 14.08 -19.97
CA HIS A 409 30.63 13.45 -19.38
C HIS A 409 30.93 12.03 -19.93
N GLN A 410 30.31 11.64 -21.06
CA GLN A 410 30.48 10.33 -21.66
C GLN A 410 31.92 9.94 -21.96
N ALA A 411 32.82 10.91 -22.25
CA ALA A 411 34.22 10.64 -22.57
C ALA A 411 34.95 9.95 -21.40
N VAL A 412 34.70 10.37 -20.16
CA VAL A 412 35.27 9.78 -18.96
C VAL A 412 34.64 8.42 -18.68
N LEU A 413 33.33 8.31 -18.81
CA LEU A 413 32.56 7.10 -18.48
C LEU A 413 32.78 5.95 -19.46
N LYS A 414 33.00 6.24 -20.75
CA LYS A 414 33.29 5.23 -21.79
C LYS A 414 34.52 4.37 -21.47
N ASN A 415 35.51 4.97 -20.84
CA ASN A 415 36.76 4.28 -20.51
C ASN A 415 36.63 3.39 -19.25
N ALA A 416 35.54 3.52 -18.51
CA ALA A 416 35.32 2.80 -17.25
C ALA A 416 34.58 1.47 -17.40
N VAL A 417 33.99 1.18 -18.57
CA VAL A 417 33.17 0.01 -18.84
C VAL A 417 33.47 -0.59 -20.22
N THR A 418 33.06 -1.83 -20.44
CA THR A 418 33.27 -2.53 -21.73
C THR A 418 32.24 -2.11 -22.78
N GLU A 419 30.98 -1.94 -22.37
CA GLU A 419 29.86 -1.54 -23.23
C GLU A 419 29.20 -0.29 -22.66
N PHE A 420 28.78 0.63 -23.51
CA PHE A 420 28.12 1.86 -23.09
C PHE A 420 27.06 2.32 -24.08
N LEU A 421 25.98 2.93 -23.55
CA LEU A 421 24.92 3.60 -24.31
C LEU A 421 24.51 4.85 -23.55
N PHE A 422 24.16 5.92 -24.26
CA PHE A 422 23.72 7.17 -23.64
C PHE A 422 22.47 7.71 -24.31
N PHE A 423 21.52 8.17 -23.50
CA PHE A 423 20.25 8.73 -23.94
C PHE A 423 19.92 10.03 -23.23
N PRO A 424 19.30 11.01 -23.90
CA PRO A 424 18.96 12.29 -23.26
C PRO A 424 17.81 12.16 -22.24
N THR A 425 16.89 11.21 -22.43
CA THR A 425 15.71 11.03 -21.58
C THR A 425 15.33 9.55 -21.47
N THR A 426 14.55 9.19 -20.46
CA THR A 426 13.96 7.86 -20.28
C THR A 426 13.08 7.47 -21.48
N THR A 427 12.34 8.43 -22.03
CA THR A 427 11.51 8.17 -23.23
C THR A 427 12.36 7.81 -24.45
N ALA A 428 13.48 8.53 -24.68
CA ALA A 428 14.40 8.22 -25.78
C ALA A 428 15.04 6.84 -25.62
N PHE A 429 15.40 6.45 -24.36
CA PHE A 429 15.87 5.09 -24.07
C PHE A 429 14.81 4.04 -24.40
N LEU A 430 13.58 4.20 -23.92
CA LEU A 430 12.50 3.22 -24.11
C LEU A 430 12.08 3.07 -25.59
N GLN A 431 12.21 4.11 -26.39
CA GLN A 431 11.97 4.06 -27.84
C GLN A 431 13.07 3.30 -28.60
N ALA A 432 14.31 3.39 -28.15
CA ALA A 432 15.46 2.74 -28.78
C ALA A 432 15.74 1.34 -28.23
N ALA A 433 15.34 1.07 -26.98
CA ALA A 433 15.68 -0.16 -26.27
C ALA A 433 15.05 -1.39 -26.92
N MET A 434 15.87 -2.42 -27.13
CA MET A 434 15.44 -3.71 -27.67
C MET A 434 15.68 -4.80 -26.63
N SER A 435 14.72 -5.72 -26.48
CA SER A 435 14.78 -6.77 -25.45
C SER A 435 16.00 -7.67 -25.54
N HIS A 436 16.55 -7.88 -26.75
CA HIS A 436 17.76 -8.70 -26.96
C HIS A 436 19.06 -8.04 -26.48
N TRP A 437 19.03 -6.74 -26.09
CA TRP A 437 20.20 -6.10 -25.49
C TRP A 437 20.52 -6.68 -24.09
N PHE A 438 19.53 -7.27 -23.44
CA PHE A 438 19.62 -7.79 -22.07
C PHE A 438 19.43 -9.30 -22.10
N ASN A 439 20.43 -10.04 -21.60
CA ASN A 439 20.39 -11.49 -21.60
C ASN A 439 21.31 -12.08 -20.52
N HIS A 440 20.76 -12.88 -19.60
CA HIS A 440 21.48 -13.55 -18.52
C HIS A 440 22.43 -12.64 -17.73
N GLU A 441 21.96 -11.49 -17.27
CA GLU A 441 22.75 -10.48 -16.58
C GLU A 441 22.01 -9.86 -15.38
N TYR A 442 22.78 -9.26 -14.48
CA TYR A 442 22.25 -8.49 -13.37
C TYR A 442 22.22 -7.01 -13.75
N ILE A 443 21.08 -6.36 -13.59
CA ILE A 443 20.84 -4.98 -14.01
C ILE A 443 20.47 -4.14 -12.78
N LEU A 444 21.29 -3.16 -12.46
CA LEU A 444 20.98 -2.15 -11.44
C LEU A 444 20.31 -0.94 -12.09
N LEU A 445 19.14 -0.61 -11.63
CA LEU A 445 18.44 0.64 -11.97
C LEU A 445 18.72 1.68 -10.88
N LYS A 446 19.43 2.74 -11.23
CA LYS A 446 19.82 3.80 -10.32
C LYS A 446 19.49 5.16 -10.92
N GLY A 447 18.43 5.81 -10.46
CA GLY A 447 17.97 7.05 -11.05
C GLY A 447 17.32 7.99 -10.06
N ALA A 448 17.46 9.29 -10.27
CA ALA A 448 16.71 10.30 -9.56
C ALA A 448 15.23 10.25 -9.97
N ARG A 449 14.33 10.54 -9.06
CA ARG A 449 12.86 10.41 -9.22
C ARG A 449 12.32 11.10 -10.50
N ILE A 450 12.90 12.23 -10.89
CA ILE A 450 12.48 12.98 -12.09
C ILE A 450 12.70 12.23 -13.41
N PHE A 451 13.52 11.16 -13.42
CA PHE A 451 13.79 10.36 -14.61
C PHE A 451 12.81 9.18 -14.77
N GLU A 452 11.84 8.99 -13.86
CA GLU A 452 10.78 7.98 -13.97
C GLU A 452 11.29 6.56 -14.28
N PHE A 453 12.32 6.10 -13.56
CA PHE A 453 12.95 4.79 -13.81
C PHE A 453 12.04 3.59 -13.51
N GLU A 454 10.92 3.80 -12.84
CA GLU A 454 9.82 2.83 -12.72
C GLU A 454 9.31 2.38 -14.10
N ARG A 455 9.33 3.25 -15.11
CA ARG A 455 8.98 2.90 -16.51
C ARG A 455 9.98 1.91 -17.10
N ILE A 456 11.27 2.09 -16.82
CA ILE A 456 12.34 1.16 -17.23
C ILE A 456 12.21 -0.15 -16.48
N SER A 457 11.98 -0.10 -15.16
CA SER A 457 11.78 -1.29 -14.33
C SER A 457 10.58 -2.11 -14.82
N LYS A 458 9.48 -1.46 -15.18
CA LYS A 458 8.28 -2.12 -15.74
C LYS A 458 8.59 -2.76 -17.11
N TRP A 459 9.37 -2.09 -17.95
CA TRP A 459 9.75 -2.59 -19.28
C TRP A 459 10.72 -3.79 -19.20
N LEU A 460 11.72 -3.74 -18.29
CA LEU A 460 12.68 -4.82 -18.08
C LEU A 460 12.14 -5.99 -17.26
N ALA A 461 11.07 -5.79 -16.47
CA ALA A 461 10.49 -6.87 -15.69
C ALA A 461 10.00 -7.99 -16.61
N GLN A 462 10.24 -9.23 -16.22
CA GLN A 462 9.76 -10.37 -16.98
C GLN A 462 8.23 -10.36 -17.05
N GLN A 463 7.70 -10.00 -18.21
CA GLN A 463 6.28 -10.17 -18.49
C GLN A 463 6.01 -11.65 -18.78
N GLN A 464 5.59 -12.38 -17.77
CA GLN A 464 5.25 -13.80 -17.95
C GLN A 464 3.95 -14.00 -18.74
N HIS A 465 3.04 -12.99 -18.75
CA HIS A 465 1.82 -13.01 -19.53
C HIS A 465 1.49 -11.63 -20.10
N GLN A 466 1.03 -11.60 -21.37
CA GLN A 466 0.51 -10.39 -22.02
C GLN A 466 -0.93 -10.08 -21.57
N THR A 467 -1.58 -11.04 -20.89
CA THR A 467 -2.88 -10.86 -20.26
C THR A 467 -2.66 -10.41 -18.81
N ALA A 468 -3.26 -9.29 -18.43
CA ALA A 468 -3.13 -8.71 -17.10
C ALA A 468 -4.47 -8.19 -16.56
N MET A 469 -4.66 -8.31 -15.26
CA MET A 469 -5.77 -7.72 -14.53
C MET A 469 -5.26 -6.49 -13.79
N GLU A 470 -5.64 -5.31 -14.26
CA GLU A 470 -5.34 -4.04 -13.61
C GLU A 470 -6.31 -3.81 -12.47
N ILE A 471 -5.79 -3.50 -11.28
CA ILE A 471 -6.56 -3.23 -10.07
C ILE A 471 -6.34 -1.77 -9.68
N ASN A 472 -7.38 -0.96 -9.82
CA ASN A 472 -7.36 0.45 -9.44
C ASN A 472 -7.60 0.58 -7.93
N LEU A 473 -6.52 0.82 -7.17
CA LEU A 473 -6.57 0.95 -5.71
C LEU A 473 -7.28 2.23 -5.28
N SER A 474 -7.17 3.31 -6.06
CA SER A 474 -7.88 4.57 -5.78
C SER A 474 -9.40 4.41 -5.92
N ALA A 475 -9.85 3.68 -6.94
CA ALA A 475 -11.25 3.33 -7.11
C ALA A 475 -11.78 2.47 -5.94
N MET A 476 -10.97 1.52 -5.45
CA MET A 476 -11.33 0.70 -4.28
C MET A 476 -11.49 1.57 -3.02
N VAL A 477 -10.58 2.51 -2.79
CA VAL A 477 -10.70 3.47 -1.67
C VAL A 477 -11.94 4.35 -1.82
N TYR A 478 -12.22 4.82 -3.03
CA TYR A 478 -13.46 5.56 -3.29
C TYR A 478 -14.70 4.75 -2.90
N ASN A 479 -14.78 3.49 -3.34
CA ASN A 479 -15.90 2.60 -3.04
C ASN A 479 -16.03 2.34 -1.53
N LEU A 480 -14.90 2.05 -0.84
CA LEU A 480 -14.88 1.92 0.62
C LEU A 480 -15.52 3.14 1.29
N LYS A 481 -15.09 4.34 0.89
CA LYS A 481 -15.58 5.59 1.48
C LYS A 481 -17.03 5.87 1.14
N ALA A 482 -17.49 5.52 -0.08
CA ALA A 482 -18.89 5.63 -0.46
C ALA A 482 -19.80 4.83 0.49
N TYR A 483 -19.39 3.61 0.85
CA TYR A 483 -20.11 2.81 1.85
C TYR A 483 -19.96 3.37 3.27
N GLN A 484 -18.77 3.78 3.69
CA GLN A 484 -18.55 4.36 5.01
C GLN A 484 -19.43 5.60 5.27
N LYS A 485 -19.70 6.40 4.24
CA LYS A 485 -20.64 7.56 4.35
C LYS A 485 -22.08 7.18 4.69
N LYS A 486 -22.47 5.94 4.41
CA LYS A 486 -23.83 5.42 4.71
C LYS A 486 -23.93 4.79 6.09
N LEU A 487 -22.83 4.71 6.82
CA LEU A 487 -22.77 4.12 8.16
C LEU A 487 -22.88 5.18 9.24
N ALA A 488 -23.43 4.77 10.38
CA ALA A 488 -23.33 5.59 11.60
C ALA A 488 -21.84 5.70 12.02
N PRO A 489 -21.42 6.80 12.66
CA PRO A 489 -20.01 7.01 13.03
C PRO A 489 -19.39 5.91 13.90
N THR A 490 -20.21 5.19 14.66
CA THR A 490 -19.82 4.12 15.57
C THR A 490 -19.84 2.74 14.90
N THR A 491 -20.37 2.62 13.68
CA THR A 491 -20.46 1.33 12.98
C THR A 491 -19.12 0.94 12.36
N MET A 492 -18.60 -0.20 12.77
CA MET A 492 -17.35 -0.78 12.28
C MET A 492 -17.53 -1.39 10.88
N VAL A 493 -16.42 -1.49 10.15
CA VAL A 493 -16.37 -2.15 8.83
C VAL A 493 -15.46 -3.37 8.89
N MET A 494 -16.03 -4.53 8.56
CA MET A 494 -15.29 -5.73 8.23
C MET A 494 -15.20 -5.86 6.70
N ALA A 495 -14.00 -5.82 6.15
CA ALA A 495 -13.78 -5.98 4.71
C ALA A 495 -13.54 -7.45 4.36
N MET A 496 -14.25 -7.93 3.33
CA MET A 496 -14.14 -9.31 2.86
C MET A 496 -12.98 -9.41 1.86
N VAL A 497 -11.91 -10.09 2.24
CA VAL A 497 -10.69 -10.30 1.42
C VAL A 497 -10.45 -11.77 1.09
N LYS A 498 -11.44 -12.61 1.25
CA LYS A 498 -11.41 -14.04 0.94
C LYS A 498 -11.26 -14.31 -0.56
N ALA A 499 -10.86 -15.52 -0.93
CA ALA A 499 -10.66 -15.98 -2.29
C ALA A 499 -9.73 -15.04 -3.08
N PHE A 500 -8.53 -14.79 -2.52
CA PHE A 500 -7.55 -13.88 -3.09
C PHE A 500 -8.12 -12.46 -3.34
N SER A 501 -8.84 -11.93 -2.33
CA SER A 501 -9.60 -10.67 -2.42
C SER A 501 -10.49 -10.62 -3.66
N TYR A 502 -11.37 -11.60 -3.80
CA TYR A 502 -12.23 -11.77 -4.98
C TYR A 502 -11.43 -11.80 -6.29
N GLY A 503 -10.28 -12.49 -6.29
CA GLY A 503 -9.41 -12.60 -7.45
C GLY A 503 -8.48 -11.41 -7.69
N SER A 504 -8.59 -10.34 -6.91
CA SER A 504 -7.87 -9.08 -7.14
C SER A 504 -6.48 -9.01 -6.50
N GLY A 505 -6.10 -9.99 -5.65
CA GLY A 505 -4.83 -10.02 -4.92
C GLY A 505 -5.00 -9.72 -3.42
N SER A 506 -4.28 -10.42 -2.55
CA SER A 506 -4.57 -10.39 -1.12
C SER A 506 -3.79 -9.33 -0.35
N ILE A 507 -2.48 -9.28 -0.52
CA ILE A 507 -1.59 -8.50 0.35
C ILE A 507 -1.75 -7.00 0.12
N GLU A 508 -1.70 -6.56 -1.13
CA GLU A 508 -1.79 -5.15 -1.50
C GLU A 508 -3.14 -4.54 -1.09
N ILE A 509 -4.21 -5.32 -1.27
CA ILE A 509 -5.56 -4.89 -0.88
C ILE A 509 -5.69 -4.85 0.64
N ALA A 510 -5.19 -5.85 1.35
CA ALA A 510 -5.24 -5.85 2.81
C ALA A 510 -4.44 -4.68 3.41
N ARG A 511 -3.25 -4.38 2.87
CA ARG A 511 -2.46 -3.19 3.24
C ARG A 511 -3.21 -1.88 2.98
N LEU A 512 -3.88 -1.78 1.83
CA LEU A 512 -4.71 -0.62 1.49
C LEU A 512 -5.85 -0.44 2.50
N LEU A 513 -6.56 -1.52 2.82
CA LEU A 513 -7.68 -1.51 3.75
C LEU A 513 -7.23 -1.18 5.18
N GLU A 514 -6.11 -1.73 5.63
CA GLU A 514 -5.48 -1.40 6.90
C GLU A 514 -5.08 0.08 6.96
N PHE A 515 -4.46 0.60 5.92
CA PHE A 515 -4.12 2.03 5.80
C PHE A 515 -5.36 2.93 5.87
N HIS A 516 -6.49 2.50 5.30
CA HIS A 516 -7.78 3.21 5.35
C HIS A 516 -8.64 2.85 6.55
N LYS A 517 -8.05 2.17 7.56
CA LYS A 517 -8.63 1.97 8.89
C LYS A 517 -9.97 1.23 8.88
N VAL A 518 -10.08 0.19 8.08
CA VAL A 518 -11.13 -0.79 8.32
C VAL A 518 -10.87 -1.48 9.66
N ASN A 519 -11.92 -1.96 10.31
CA ASN A 519 -11.80 -2.49 11.67
C ASN A 519 -11.43 -3.98 11.67
N TYR A 520 -11.88 -4.73 10.66
CA TYR A 520 -11.68 -6.18 10.52
C TYR A 520 -11.42 -6.57 9.08
N LEU A 521 -10.68 -7.65 8.90
CA LEU A 521 -10.66 -8.39 7.65
C LEU A 521 -11.33 -9.75 7.86
N ALA A 522 -11.94 -10.30 6.80
CA ALA A 522 -12.46 -11.66 6.82
C ALA A 522 -11.95 -12.47 5.63
N VAL A 523 -11.43 -13.64 5.93
CA VAL A 523 -10.93 -14.64 4.98
C VAL A 523 -11.78 -15.91 5.04
N ALA A 524 -11.67 -16.78 4.03
CA ALA A 524 -12.40 -18.03 4.03
C ALA A 524 -11.72 -19.09 4.91
N TYR A 525 -10.42 -19.27 4.75
CA TYR A 525 -9.61 -20.30 5.39
C TYR A 525 -8.41 -19.72 6.14
N ALA A 526 -7.84 -20.50 7.05
CA ALA A 526 -6.72 -20.04 7.89
C ALA A 526 -5.46 -19.71 7.10
N ASP A 527 -5.15 -20.46 6.03
CA ASP A 527 -3.99 -20.23 5.17
C ASP A 527 -4.00 -18.83 4.51
N GLU A 528 -5.17 -18.31 4.11
CA GLU A 528 -5.32 -16.94 3.65
C GLU A 528 -4.96 -15.94 4.76
N GLY A 529 -5.44 -16.18 6.00
CA GLY A 529 -5.11 -15.36 7.16
C GLY A 529 -3.63 -15.40 7.51
N VAL A 530 -3.02 -16.58 7.49
CA VAL A 530 -1.56 -16.77 7.69
C VAL A 530 -0.75 -15.99 6.66
N ALA A 531 -1.16 -16.03 5.38
CA ALA A 531 -0.50 -15.26 4.33
C ALA A 531 -0.54 -13.75 4.61
N LEU A 532 -1.69 -13.23 5.08
CA LEU A 532 -1.84 -11.83 5.46
C LEU A 532 -0.99 -11.47 6.69
N ARG A 533 -0.95 -12.33 7.71
CA ARG A 533 -0.10 -12.12 8.90
C ARG A 533 1.39 -12.10 8.54
N LYS A 534 1.85 -13.05 7.70
CA LYS A 534 3.23 -13.08 7.18
C LYS A 534 3.57 -11.84 6.37
N ALA A 535 2.59 -11.21 5.73
CA ALA A 535 2.75 -9.94 5.02
C ALA A 535 2.70 -8.70 5.94
N GLY A 536 2.58 -8.88 7.26
CA GLY A 536 2.62 -7.80 8.25
C GLY A 536 1.28 -7.11 8.49
N ILE A 537 0.15 -7.72 8.13
CA ILE A 537 -1.19 -7.16 8.43
C ILE A 537 -1.50 -7.33 9.91
N GLY A 538 -1.72 -6.21 10.61
CA GLY A 538 -2.01 -6.15 12.06
C GLY A 538 -3.50 -6.19 12.41
N LEU A 539 -4.41 -5.91 11.47
CA LEU A 539 -5.85 -5.90 11.71
C LEU A 539 -6.36 -7.24 12.26
N PRO A 540 -7.41 -7.27 13.09
CA PRO A 540 -8.12 -8.51 13.42
C PRO A 540 -8.59 -9.22 12.14
N ILE A 541 -8.37 -10.54 12.07
CA ILE A 541 -8.72 -11.35 10.89
C ILE A 541 -9.65 -12.47 11.34
N MET A 542 -10.89 -12.43 10.84
CA MET A 542 -11.87 -13.47 11.03
C MET A 542 -11.70 -14.57 9.99
N VAL A 543 -11.62 -15.84 10.43
CA VAL A 543 -11.59 -17.03 9.57
C VAL A 543 -12.98 -17.66 9.54
N MET A 544 -13.60 -17.68 8.36
CA MET A 544 -15.03 -18.08 8.22
C MET A 544 -15.26 -19.60 8.13
N SER A 545 -14.24 -20.37 7.86
CA SER A 545 -14.34 -21.83 7.75
C SER A 545 -13.12 -22.50 8.39
N PRO A 546 -12.98 -22.39 9.74
CA PRO A 546 -11.91 -23.09 10.43
C PRO A 546 -12.16 -24.60 10.43
N ASP A 547 -11.09 -25.36 10.41
CA ASP A 547 -11.08 -26.81 10.60
C ASP A 547 -10.03 -27.23 11.64
N GLU A 548 -10.09 -28.50 12.09
CA GLU A 548 -9.21 -28.99 13.15
C GLU A 548 -7.72 -28.94 12.77
N GLN A 549 -7.38 -29.03 11.46
CA GLN A 549 -6.00 -28.99 10.98
C GLN A 549 -5.42 -27.56 11.03
N SER A 550 -6.29 -26.55 11.07
CA SER A 550 -5.90 -25.14 11.11
C SER A 550 -5.77 -24.56 12.52
N PHE A 551 -6.07 -25.30 13.58
CA PHE A 551 -6.10 -24.77 14.95
C PHE A 551 -4.74 -24.23 15.42
N ASP A 552 -3.63 -24.88 15.04
CA ASP A 552 -2.28 -24.38 15.29
C ASP A 552 -2.07 -22.99 14.68
N ASP A 553 -2.47 -22.84 13.43
CA ASP A 553 -2.35 -21.58 12.72
C ASP A 553 -3.23 -20.47 13.31
N LEU A 554 -4.44 -20.81 13.76
CA LEU A 554 -5.32 -19.84 14.44
C LEU A 554 -4.63 -19.24 15.66
N ILE A 555 -4.01 -20.07 16.49
CA ILE A 555 -3.33 -19.62 17.71
C ILE A 555 -2.03 -18.86 17.36
N ASN A 556 -1.15 -19.47 16.56
CA ASN A 556 0.17 -18.94 16.28
C ASN A 556 0.14 -17.62 15.53
N TYR A 557 -0.88 -17.40 14.70
CA TYR A 557 -1.04 -16.18 13.90
C TYR A 557 -2.16 -15.25 14.40
N HIS A 558 -2.72 -15.52 15.59
CA HIS A 558 -3.81 -14.73 16.19
C HIS A 558 -4.95 -14.47 15.19
N LEU A 559 -5.49 -15.54 14.63
CA LEU A 559 -6.63 -15.52 13.73
C LEU A 559 -7.90 -15.90 14.52
N GLU A 560 -8.99 -15.17 14.29
CA GLU A 560 -10.22 -15.30 15.07
C GLU A 560 -11.23 -16.21 14.33
N PRO A 561 -11.47 -17.45 14.80
CA PRO A 561 -12.35 -18.39 14.09
C PRO A 561 -13.84 -18.07 14.24
N GLU A 562 -14.59 -18.28 13.15
CA GLU A 562 -16.05 -18.46 13.18
C GLU A 562 -16.39 -19.84 13.74
N LEU A 563 -17.20 -19.92 14.79
CA LEU A 563 -17.76 -21.18 15.29
C LEU A 563 -19.24 -21.25 14.95
N PHE A 564 -19.64 -22.36 14.34
CA PHE A 564 -20.98 -22.52 13.75
C PHE A 564 -21.70 -23.84 14.16
N SER A 565 -21.06 -24.71 14.96
CA SER A 565 -21.66 -25.95 15.43
C SER A 565 -20.98 -26.45 16.70
N PHE A 566 -21.66 -27.30 17.46
CA PHE A 566 -21.11 -27.93 18.68
C PHE A 566 -19.86 -28.78 18.40
N PRO A 567 -19.78 -29.59 17.33
CA PRO A 567 -18.56 -30.34 17.05
C PRO A 567 -17.30 -29.48 16.92
N ILE A 568 -17.33 -28.41 16.09
CA ILE A 568 -16.18 -27.53 15.93
C ILE A 568 -15.86 -26.74 17.21
N TYR A 569 -16.90 -26.32 17.95
CA TYR A 569 -16.73 -25.69 19.26
C TYR A 569 -16.01 -26.61 20.25
N GLN A 570 -16.46 -27.86 20.38
CA GLN A 570 -15.85 -28.83 21.29
C GLN A 570 -14.44 -29.20 20.90
N ALA A 571 -14.19 -29.44 19.60
CA ALA A 571 -12.86 -29.74 19.10
C ALA A 571 -11.89 -28.57 19.40
N PHE A 572 -12.29 -27.33 19.15
CA PHE A 572 -11.46 -26.16 19.42
C PHE A 572 -11.27 -25.94 20.93
N HIS A 573 -12.32 -26.12 21.74
CA HIS A 573 -12.21 -26.07 23.20
C HIS A 573 -11.17 -27.07 23.74
N GLN A 574 -11.23 -28.33 23.31
CA GLN A 574 -10.27 -29.35 23.72
C GLN A 574 -8.85 -29.03 23.26
N TYR A 575 -8.73 -28.44 22.09
CA TYR A 575 -7.45 -28.01 21.58
C TYR A 575 -6.85 -26.85 22.40
N LEU A 576 -7.63 -25.82 22.73
CA LEU A 576 -7.22 -24.71 23.60
C LEU A 576 -6.78 -25.16 24.98
N LEU A 577 -7.52 -26.13 25.57
CA LEU A 577 -7.14 -26.75 26.86
C LEU A 577 -5.75 -27.41 26.79
N LYS A 578 -5.47 -28.16 25.73
CA LYS A 578 -4.14 -28.80 25.53
C LYS A 578 -3.01 -27.77 25.38
N GLN A 579 -3.30 -26.64 24.81
CA GLN A 579 -2.33 -25.53 24.61
C GLN A 579 -2.26 -24.59 25.83
N ALA A 580 -3.04 -24.80 26.89
CA ALA A 580 -3.17 -23.93 28.05
C ALA A 580 -3.57 -22.47 27.69
N VAL A 581 -4.38 -22.29 26.65
CA VAL A 581 -4.90 -21.02 26.19
C VAL A 581 -6.28 -20.77 26.76
N SER A 582 -6.51 -19.57 27.29
CA SER A 582 -7.83 -19.14 27.82
C SER A 582 -8.24 -17.81 27.16
N ASN A 583 -9.56 -17.56 27.18
CA ASN A 583 -10.15 -16.33 26.61
C ASN A 583 -9.78 -16.07 25.14
N PHE A 584 -9.63 -17.13 24.33
CA PHE A 584 -9.32 -16.98 22.91
C PHE A 584 -10.47 -16.30 22.16
N PRO A 585 -10.22 -15.26 21.34
CA PRO A 585 -11.27 -14.52 20.64
C PRO A 585 -11.95 -15.39 19.58
N ILE A 586 -13.29 -15.42 19.61
CA ILE A 586 -14.11 -16.19 18.66
C ILE A 586 -15.31 -15.38 18.16
N HIS A 587 -15.84 -15.82 17.03
CA HIS A 587 -17.08 -15.30 16.45
C HIS A 587 -18.12 -16.42 16.38
N ILE A 588 -19.34 -16.16 16.87
CA ILE A 588 -20.44 -17.14 16.85
C ILE A 588 -21.36 -16.82 15.69
N LYS A 589 -21.59 -17.83 14.85
CA LYS A 589 -22.54 -17.73 13.75
C LYS A 589 -23.88 -18.36 14.11
N LEU A 590 -24.96 -17.61 13.88
CA LEU A 590 -26.35 -18.07 14.04
C LEU A 590 -26.99 -18.34 12.67
N ASN A 591 -27.80 -19.42 12.61
CA ASN A 591 -28.65 -19.70 11.46
C ASN A 591 -30.00 -18.99 11.66
N THR A 592 -30.26 -17.96 10.83
CA THR A 592 -31.53 -17.23 10.82
C THR A 592 -32.28 -17.41 9.50
N GLY A 593 -32.02 -18.52 8.77
CA GLY A 593 -32.70 -18.83 7.53
C GLY A 593 -31.81 -19.09 6.32
N MET A 594 -30.49 -18.89 6.41
CA MET A 594 -29.55 -19.21 5.30
C MET A 594 -29.38 -20.73 5.12
N ASN A 595 -29.55 -21.51 6.19
CA ASN A 595 -29.48 -22.97 6.20
C ASN A 595 -28.20 -23.57 5.59
N ARG A 596 -27.08 -22.89 5.82
CA ARG A 596 -25.76 -23.33 5.34
C ARG A 596 -24.82 -23.69 6.50
N LEU A 597 -24.58 -22.78 7.41
CA LEU A 597 -23.80 -22.93 8.64
C LEU A 597 -24.40 -22.01 9.72
N GLY A 598 -24.23 -22.37 11.00
CA GLY A 598 -24.66 -21.58 12.16
C GLY A 598 -25.35 -22.44 13.19
N PHE A 599 -25.26 -22.06 14.47
CA PHE A 599 -26.06 -22.63 15.52
C PHE A 599 -27.54 -22.29 15.28
N GLU A 600 -28.43 -23.26 15.56
CA GLU A 600 -29.85 -22.98 15.53
C GLU A 600 -30.21 -22.01 16.68
N LEU A 601 -31.28 -21.24 16.53
CA LEU A 601 -31.70 -20.27 17.55
C LEU A 601 -32.03 -20.97 18.91
N ALA A 602 -32.53 -22.20 18.86
CA ALA A 602 -32.79 -23.01 20.06
C ALA A 602 -31.50 -23.43 20.80
N ASP A 603 -30.35 -23.42 20.15
CA ASP A 603 -29.05 -23.80 20.72
C ASP A 603 -28.37 -22.66 21.49
N VAL A 604 -28.86 -21.41 21.32
CA VAL A 604 -28.26 -20.22 21.93
C VAL A 604 -28.04 -20.35 23.45
N PRO A 605 -29.01 -20.82 24.26
CA PRO A 605 -28.76 -20.98 25.70
C PRO A 605 -27.67 -22.00 26.02
N ASN A 606 -27.57 -23.03 25.22
CA ASN A 606 -26.65 -24.15 25.49
C ASN A 606 -25.21 -23.74 25.16
N ILE A 607 -25.01 -23.12 23.99
CA ILE A 607 -23.66 -22.64 23.60
C ILE A 607 -23.17 -21.50 24.51
N ALA A 608 -24.04 -20.57 24.91
CA ALA A 608 -23.70 -19.49 25.82
C ALA A 608 -23.26 -20.02 27.21
N ARG A 609 -23.99 -21.00 27.79
CA ARG A 609 -23.60 -21.63 29.06
C ARG A 609 -22.27 -22.37 28.92
N SER A 610 -22.08 -23.13 27.83
CA SER A 610 -20.82 -23.86 27.59
C SER A 610 -19.62 -22.92 27.53
N ILE A 611 -19.75 -21.73 26.92
CA ILE A 611 -18.68 -20.73 26.85
C ILE A 611 -18.32 -20.21 28.25
N ILE A 612 -19.33 -19.89 29.08
CA ILE A 612 -19.10 -19.45 30.48
C ILE A 612 -18.43 -20.55 31.31
N GLU A 613 -18.89 -21.77 31.19
CA GLU A 613 -18.39 -22.92 31.96
C GLU A 613 -16.94 -23.25 31.62
N HIS A 614 -16.61 -23.21 30.32
CA HIS A 614 -15.30 -23.64 29.85
C HIS A 614 -14.21 -22.58 29.95
N GLN A 615 -14.53 -21.29 29.83
CA GLN A 615 -13.61 -20.14 29.93
C GLN A 615 -12.36 -20.17 29.01
N THR A 616 -12.36 -21.05 28.02
CA THR A 616 -11.27 -21.15 27.04
C THR A 616 -11.42 -20.13 25.92
N MET A 617 -12.62 -19.64 25.69
CA MET A 617 -12.96 -18.73 24.58
C MET A 617 -13.72 -17.50 25.06
N GLN A 618 -13.54 -16.38 24.35
CA GLN A 618 -14.28 -15.14 24.54
C GLN A 618 -15.03 -14.78 23.26
N VAL A 619 -16.34 -14.57 23.36
CA VAL A 619 -17.16 -14.14 22.22
C VAL A 619 -16.89 -12.67 21.93
N ILE A 620 -16.23 -12.40 20.81
CA ILE A 620 -15.98 -11.04 20.30
C ILE A 620 -17.19 -10.57 19.50
N SER A 621 -17.76 -11.43 18.66
CA SER A 621 -18.95 -11.10 17.91
C SER A 621 -19.92 -12.25 17.75
N VAL A 622 -21.18 -11.90 17.54
CA VAL A 622 -22.24 -12.80 17.08
C VAL A 622 -22.78 -12.26 15.75
N PHE A 623 -22.99 -13.15 14.78
CA PHE A 623 -23.45 -12.73 13.48
C PHE A 623 -24.34 -13.76 12.78
N SER A 624 -25.04 -13.30 11.76
CA SER A 624 -25.76 -14.13 10.79
C SER A 624 -25.58 -13.61 9.36
N HIS A 625 -26.25 -14.19 8.40
CA HIS A 625 -26.15 -13.81 6.99
C HIS A 625 -27.51 -13.68 6.33
N LEU A 626 -27.79 -12.50 5.75
CA LEU A 626 -29.03 -12.25 5.05
C LEU A 626 -29.05 -12.99 3.70
N VAL A 627 -30.15 -13.64 3.39
CA VAL A 627 -30.29 -14.55 2.24
C VAL A 627 -30.53 -13.76 0.94
N ALA A 628 -31.37 -12.74 0.99
CA ALA A 628 -31.91 -12.07 -0.20
C ALA A 628 -32.00 -10.54 -0.05
N SER A 629 -31.04 -9.97 0.66
CA SER A 629 -31.00 -8.52 0.96
C SER A 629 -30.87 -7.62 -0.28
N GLU A 630 -30.55 -8.17 -1.44
CA GLU A 630 -30.49 -7.47 -2.73
C GLU A 630 -31.85 -7.34 -3.44
N SER A 631 -32.87 -8.08 -3.03
CA SER A 631 -34.16 -8.15 -3.72
C SER A 631 -35.32 -7.62 -2.87
N ASN A 632 -36.09 -6.66 -3.40
CA ASN A 632 -37.29 -6.13 -2.72
C ASN A 632 -38.40 -7.19 -2.54
N ALA A 633 -38.40 -8.24 -3.34
CA ALA A 633 -39.39 -9.31 -3.23
C ALA A 633 -39.33 -10.10 -1.91
N PHE A 634 -38.19 -9.95 -1.20
CA PHE A 634 -37.91 -10.69 0.05
C PHE A 634 -37.64 -9.77 1.24
N ASP A 635 -38.17 -8.55 1.23
CA ASP A 635 -37.97 -7.59 2.31
C ASP A 635 -38.54 -8.10 3.65
N ASP A 636 -39.74 -8.66 3.65
CA ASP A 636 -40.36 -9.24 4.85
C ASP A 636 -39.51 -10.36 5.46
N PHE A 637 -39.02 -11.27 4.63
CA PHE A 637 -38.13 -12.35 5.08
C PHE A 637 -36.81 -11.82 5.62
N THR A 638 -36.25 -10.80 5.00
CA THR A 638 -35.00 -10.14 5.47
C THR A 638 -35.20 -9.52 6.85
N LEU A 639 -36.37 -8.88 7.08
CA LEU A 639 -36.72 -8.29 8.38
C LEU A 639 -36.99 -9.36 9.45
N GLU A 640 -37.63 -10.46 9.09
CA GLU A 640 -37.81 -11.62 9.95
C GLU A 640 -36.46 -12.20 10.42
N GLN A 641 -35.52 -12.44 9.48
CA GLN A 641 -34.14 -12.87 9.80
C GLN A 641 -33.47 -11.92 10.80
N ALA A 642 -33.63 -10.61 10.60
CA ALA A 642 -33.04 -9.60 11.46
C ALA A 642 -33.66 -9.56 12.86
N ASN A 643 -34.97 -9.75 12.97
CA ASN A 643 -35.68 -9.83 14.23
C ASN A 643 -35.23 -11.07 15.03
N ASP A 644 -35.19 -12.23 14.39
CA ASP A 644 -34.71 -13.49 14.99
C ASP A 644 -33.28 -13.36 15.49
N PHE A 645 -32.39 -12.76 14.67
CA PHE A 645 -31.03 -12.46 15.06
C PHE A 645 -30.96 -11.56 16.29
N SER A 646 -31.76 -10.48 16.32
CA SER A 646 -31.77 -9.53 17.43
C SER A 646 -32.21 -10.18 18.74
N ASN A 647 -33.27 -11.01 18.67
CA ASN A 647 -33.80 -11.74 19.83
C ASN A 647 -32.78 -12.74 20.37
N ALA A 648 -32.15 -13.50 19.48
CA ALA A 648 -31.08 -14.45 19.83
C ALA A 648 -29.86 -13.76 20.45
N CYS A 649 -29.44 -12.61 19.91
CA CYS A 649 -28.36 -11.83 20.50
C CYS A 649 -28.68 -11.32 21.89
N LYS A 650 -29.90 -10.83 22.12
CA LYS A 650 -30.35 -10.40 23.45
C LYS A 650 -30.27 -11.54 24.47
N GLN A 651 -30.79 -12.71 24.10
CA GLN A 651 -30.71 -13.92 24.95
C GLN A 651 -29.26 -14.34 25.23
N PHE A 652 -28.39 -14.22 24.22
CA PHE A 652 -26.98 -14.54 24.34
C PHE A 652 -26.26 -13.60 25.31
N GLU A 653 -26.53 -12.27 25.23
CA GLU A 653 -25.98 -11.24 26.14
C GLU A 653 -26.46 -11.42 27.57
N GLU A 654 -27.77 -11.76 27.77
CA GLU A 654 -28.34 -12.02 29.10
C GLU A 654 -27.65 -13.19 29.80
N ILE A 655 -27.30 -14.22 29.05
CA ILE A 655 -26.63 -15.42 29.60
C ILE A 655 -25.14 -15.17 29.81
N LEU A 656 -24.43 -14.56 28.85
CA LEU A 656 -22.99 -14.28 28.94
C LEU A 656 -22.67 -13.24 30.02
N GLY A 657 -23.58 -12.30 30.29
CA GLY A 657 -23.35 -11.20 31.22
C GLY A 657 -22.47 -10.06 30.68
N TYR A 658 -22.17 -10.08 29.40
CA TYR A 658 -21.42 -9.00 28.71
C TYR A 658 -21.91 -8.82 27.27
N THR A 659 -21.60 -7.65 26.69
CA THR A 659 -21.97 -7.27 25.32
C THR A 659 -20.86 -7.67 24.33
N PHE A 660 -21.24 -7.90 23.10
CA PHE A 660 -20.35 -8.27 21.98
C PHE A 660 -20.75 -7.51 20.71
N ILE A 661 -19.92 -7.58 19.69
CA ILE A 661 -20.16 -6.98 18.38
C ILE A 661 -21.25 -7.78 17.65
N LYS A 662 -22.34 -7.11 17.24
CA LYS A 662 -23.44 -7.69 16.44
C LYS A 662 -23.29 -7.30 14.99
N HIS A 663 -23.38 -8.23 14.05
CA HIS A 663 -23.35 -7.92 12.62
C HIS A 663 -24.14 -8.92 11.76
N ILE A 664 -24.99 -8.38 10.87
CA ILE A 664 -25.78 -9.19 9.94
C ILE A 664 -25.68 -8.66 8.50
N SER A 665 -25.50 -7.34 8.32
CA SER A 665 -25.53 -6.67 7.04
C SER A 665 -24.35 -7.07 6.14
N ASN A 666 -24.67 -7.50 4.92
CA ASN A 666 -23.76 -7.65 3.79
C ASN A 666 -23.73 -6.35 2.95
N THR A 667 -23.03 -6.33 1.83
CA THR A 667 -22.89 -5.19 0.93
C THR A 667 -24.25 -4.54 0.56
N ALA A 668 -25.23 -5.33 0.14
CA ALA A 668 -26.54 -4.81 -0.27
C ALA A 668 -27.32 -4.23 0.91
N ALA A 669 -27.30 -4.94 2.06
CA ALA A 669 -28.03 -4.52 3.25
C ALA A 669 -27.50 -3.21 3.85
N ILE A 670 -26.21 -2.89 3.68
CA ILE A 670 -25.65 -1.61 4.15
C ILE A 670 -26.45 -0.43 3.62
N PHE A 671 -26.86 -0.49 2.36
CA PHE A 671 -27.62 0.58 1.72
C PHE A 671 -29.12 0.42 1.93
N ARG A 672 -29.67 -0.79 1.71
CA ARG A 672 -31.11 -1.02 1.72
C ARG A 672 -31.74 -1.04 3.11
N TYR A 673 -30.98 -1.44 4.14
CA TYR A 673 -31.49 -1.57 5.50
C TYR A 673 -30.57 -0.87 6.51
N PRO A 674 -30.55 0.47 6.57
CA PRO A 674 -29.70 1.22 7.50
C PRO A 674 -29.90 0.86 8.97
N SER A 675 -31.11 0.43 9.37
CA SER A 675 -31.41 -0.03 10.73
C SER A 675 -30.72 -1.37 11.10
N LEU A 676 -30.24 -2.13 10.14
CA LEU A 676 -29.60 -3.43 10.35
C LEU A 676 -28.07 -3.36 10.40
N GLN A 677 -27.49 -2.17 10.45
CA GLN A 677 -26.03 -1.99 10.49
C GLN A 677 -25.42 -2.47 11.83
N TYR A 678 -26.19 -2.43 12.92
CA TYR A 678 -25.75 -2.80 14.27
C TYR A 678 -24.36 -2.21 14.62
N ASN A 679 -23.46 -3.03 15.22
CA ASN A 679 -22.13 -2.56 15.60
C ASN A 679 -21.11 -2.62 14.44
N MET A 680 -21.33 -3.55 13.49
CA MET A 680 -20.41 -3.76 12.38
C MET A 680 -21.16 -4.22 11.12
N VAL A 681 -20.61 -3.89 9.96
CA VAL A 681 -21.10 -4.36 8.65
C VAL A 681 -20.00 -5.12 7.90
N ARG A 682 -20.41 -6.06 7.01
CA ARG A 682 -19.47 -6.83 6.17
C ARG A 682 -19.52 -6.33 4.74
N LEU A 683 -18.51 -5.55 4.36
CA LEU A 683 -18.37 -5.00 3.03
C LEU A 683 -17.60 -5.98 2.12
N GLY A 684 -18.30 -6.53 1.13
CA GLY A 684 -17.77 -7.47 0.16
C GLY A 684 -17.66 -6.87 -1.24
N ILE A 685 -18.51 -7.33 -2.15
CA ILE A 685 -18.41 -7.06 -3.59
C ILE A 685 -18.51 -5.58 -3.96
N GLY A 686 -19.16 -4.76 -3.15
CA GLY A 686 -19.23 -3.30 -3.36
C GLY A 686 -17.87 -2.63 -3.27
N LEU A 687 -16.95 -3.17 -2.45
CA LEU A 687 -15.57 -2.70 -2.40
C LEU A 687 -14.87 -2.83 -3.75
N TYR A 688 -15.21 -3.88 -4.51
CA TYR A 688 -14.65 -4.20 -5.83
C TYR A 688 -15.39 -3.53 -6.99
N GLY A 689 -16.30 -2.59 -6.69
CA GLY A 689 -16.96 -1.75 -7.68
C GLY A 689 -18.25 -2.32 -8.27
N VAL A 690 -18.87 -3.30 -7.60
CA VAL A 690 -20.11 -3.91 -8.04
C VAL A 690 -21.28 -3.52 -7.14
N ASP A 691 -22.26 -2.82 -7.70
CA ASP A 691 -23.47 -2.42 -6.99
C ASP A 691 -24.49 -3.57 -6.92
N SER A 692 -24.48 -4.32 -5.82
CA SER A 692 -25.43 -5.41 -5.58
C SER A 692 -26.80 -4.93 -5.08
N ALA A 693 -26.95 -3.66 -4.73
CA ALA A 693 -28.16 -3.06 -4.21
C ALA A 693 -28.98 -2.30 -5.27
N ASN A 694 -28.47 -2.18 -6.50
CA ASN A 694 -28.97 -1.27 -7.53
C ASN A 694 -29.14 0.18 -7.03
N ALA A 695 -28.24 0.61 -6.16
CA ALA A 695 -28.26 1.90 -5.50
C ALA A 695 -27.57 2.95 -6.39
N LYS A 696 -28.29 3.48 -7.37
CA LYS A 696 -27.80 4.49 -8.34
C LYS A 696 -27.05 5.65 -7.69
N GLU A 697 -27.31 5.91 -6.41
CA GLU A 697 -26.67 6.97 -5.62
C GLU A 697 -25.21 6.67 -5.21
N LEU A 698 -24.77 5.40 -5.22
CA LEU A 698 -23.43 5.03 -4.76
C LEU A 698 -22.35 5.35 -5.80
N GLN A 699 -22.69 5.38 -7.09
CA GLN A 699 -21.77 5.67 -8.21
C GLN A 699 -20.41 4.98 -8.04
N LEU A 700 -20.42 3.66 -7.81
CA LEU A 700 -19.21 2.90 -7.57
C LEU A 700 -18.26 2.97 -8.77
N GLN A 701 -16.96 3.04 -8.51
CA GLN A 701 -15.93 3.04 -9.54
C GLN A 701 -15.46 1.64 -9.85
N THR A 702 -15.13 1.40 -11.13
CA THR A 702 -14.57 0.13 -11.61
C THR A 702 -13.18 -0.09 -11.00
N VAL A 703 -13.02 -1.19 -10.26
CA VAL A 703 -11.76 -1.55 -9.60
C VAL A 703 -10.92 -2.45 -10.49
N ALA A 704 -11.52 -3.46 -11.12
CA ALA A 704 -10.80 -4.46 -11.89
C ALA A 704 -11.02 -4.27 -13.39
N THR A 705 -9.92 -4.26 -14.17
CA THR A 705 -9.95 -4.24 -15.65
C THR A 705 -9.08 -5.37 -16.16
N LEU A 706 -9.68 -6.33 -16.86
CA LEU A 706 -8.95 -7.44 -17.48
C LEU A 706 -8.62 -7.07 -18.93
N LYS A 707 -7.33 -7.04 -19.24
CA LYS A 707 -6.80 -6.70 -20.56
C LYS A 707 -5.94 -7.83 -21.13
N SER A 708 -5.98 -7.96 -22.46
CA SER A 708 -5.10 -8.85 -23.19
C SER A 708 -4.62 -8.17 -24.47
N THR A 709 -3.95 -8.89 -25.37
CA THR A 709 -3.43 -8.33 -26.62
C THR A 709 -3.77 -9.21 -27.81
N ILE A 710 -3.86 -8.58 -29.00
CA ILE A 710 -4.01 -9.28 -30.26
C ILE A 710 -2.70 -9.97 -30.61
N ALA A 711 -2.77 -11.30 -30.80
CA ALA A 711 -1.64 -12.12 -31.23
C ALA A 711 -1.43 -12.08 -32.76
N GLN A 712 -2.54 -12.11 -33.50
CA GLN A 712 -2.55 -12.12 -34.95
C GLN A 712 -3.90 -11.66 -35.51
N ILE A 713 -3.87 -11.02 -36.66
CA ILE A 713 -5.08 -10.67 -37.44
C ILE A 713 -5.00 -11.41 -38.79
N ARG A 714 -6.11 -12.07 -39.17
CA ARG A 714 -6.23 -12.80 -40.43
C ARG A 714 -7.50 -12.46 -41.15
N THR A 715 -7.43 -12.41 -42.49
CA THR A 715 -8.64 -12.42 -43.34
C THR A 715 -9.11 -13.86 -43.51
N VAL A 716 -10.34 -14.13 -43.12
CA VAL A 716 -11.01 -15.41 -43.28
C VAL A 716 -12.12 -15.22 -44.34
N LYS A 717 -12.09 -16.04 -45.41
CA LYS A 717 -13.04 -15.95 -46.50
C LYS A 717 -14.39 -16.51 -46.11
N ALA A 718 -15.46 -15.97 -46.73
CA ALA A 718 -16.83 -16.46 -46.58
C ALA A 718 -16.89 -17.99 -46.81
N GLY A 719 -17.69 -18.67 -45.99
CA GLY A 719 -17.84 -20.12 -46.01
C GLY A 719 -16.74 -20.91 -45.24
N ASN A 720 -15.68 -20.24 -44.84
CA ASN A 720 -14.65 -20.84 -43.94
C ASN A 720 -15.05 -20.79 -42.48
N THR A 721 -14.34 -21.54 -41.63
CA THR A 721 -14.68 -21.68 -40.23
C THR A 721 -13.48 -21.32 -39.33
N VAL A 722 -13.76 -20.79 -38.14
CA VAL A 722 -12.80 -20.36 -37.10
C VAL A 722 -12.88 -21.27 -35.87
N GLY A 723 -11.74 -21.73 -35.36
CA GLY A 723 -11.62 -22.46 -34.11
C GLY A 723 -12.03 -23.95 -34.16
N TYR A 724 -11.95 -24.57 -32.97
CA TYR A 724 -12.24 -25.98 -32.78
C TYR A 724 -13.70 -26.36 -33.12
N GLY A 725 -13.90 -27.53 -33.69
CA GLY A 725 -15.20 -28.05 -34.04
C GLY A 725 -15.86 -27.32 -35.20
N ARG A 726 -15.13 -26.40 -35.86
CA ARG A 726 -15.64 -25.63 -37.02
C ARG A 726 -16.92 -24.81 -36.70
N ASN A 727 -17.10 -24.39 -35.43
CA ASN A 727 -18.34 -23.74 -34.99
C ASN A 727 -18.44 -22.26 -35.37
N GLY A 728 -17.32 -21.61 -35.68
CA GLY A 728 -17.23 -20.20 -36.08
C GLY A 728 -17.37 -20.05 -37.59
N LEU A 729 -18.55 -20.32 -38.18
CA LEU A 729 -18.79 -20.12 -39.62
C LEU A 729 -18.78 -18.63 -39.94
N VAL A 730 -17.98 -18.24 -40.92
CA VAL A 730 -17.89 -16.87 -41.42
C VAL A 730 -18.79 -16.71 -42.63
N GLN A 731 -19.77 -15.79 -42.57
CA GLN A 731 -20.76 -15.58 -43.62
C GLN A 731 -20.24 -14.72 -44.78
N GLU A 732 -19.36 -13.80 -44.49
CA GLU A 732 -18.71 -12.87 -45.41
C GLU A 732 -17.21 -12.76 -45.10
N ASP A 733 -16.43 -12.22 -46.04
CA ASP A 733 -14.98 -12.04 -45.85
C ASP A 733 -14.72 -11.20 -44.61
N SER A 734 -14.15 -11.79 -43.56
CA SER A 734 -14.02 -11.16 -42.26
C SER A 734 -12.56 -11.07 -41.79
N GLN A 735 -12.28 -10.04 -41.05
CA GLN A 735 -11.03 -9.86 -40.29
C GLN A 735 -11.18 -10.51 -38.92
N ILE A 736 -10.44 -11.58 -38.66
CA ILE A 736 -10.47 -12.31 -37.39
C ILE A 736 -9.18 -12.06 -36.63
N ALA A 737 -9.30 -11.47 -35.43
CA ALA A 737 -8.19 -11.28 -34.49
C ALA A 737 -8.16 -12.41 -33.46
N THR A 738 -6.97 -12.95 -33.22
CA THR A 738 -6.70 -13.92 -32.16
C THR A 738 -6.17 -13.18 -30.95
N VAL A 739 -6.86 -13.26 -29.81
CA VAL A 739 -6.51 -12.60 -28.54
C VAL A 739 -5.88 -13.61 -27.59
N ARG A 740 -4.84 -13.19 -26.82
CA ARG A 740 -4.05 -14.06 -25.94
C ARG A 740 -4.73 -14.31 -24.60
N ILE A 741 -5.98 -14.73 -24.60
CA ILE A 741 -6.74 -15.12 -23.42
C ILE A 741 -7.67 -16.29 -23.74
N GLY A 742 -7.73 -17.25 -22.84
CA GLY A 742 -8.60 -18.41 -22.98
C GLY A 742 -9.16 -18.89 -21.65
N TYR A 743 -9.78 -20.10 -21.65
CA TYR A 743 -10.42 -20.59 -20.43
C TYR A 743 -9.43 -20.95 -19.30
N ALA A 744 -8.17 -21.20 -19.59
CA ALA A 744 -7.14 -21.39 -18.56
C ALA A 744 -6.75 -20.08 -17.86
N ASP A 745 -7.07 -18.92 -18.46
CA ASP A 745 -6.91 -17.61 -17.86
C ASP A 745 -8.15 -17.18 -17.05
N GLY A 746 -9.27 -17.90 -17.21
CA GLY A 746 -10.56 -17.59 -16.59
C GLY A 746 -11.61 -17.04 -17.55
N PHE A 747 -11.32 -16.90 -18.86
CA PHE A 747 -12.32 -16.52 -19.86
C PHE A 747 -13.16 -17.74 -20.25
N ASN A 748 -14.33 -17.90 -19.63
CA ASN A 748 -15.13 -19.10 -19.68
C ASN A 748 -15.47 -19.53 -21.12
N ARG A 749 -15.44 -20.83 -21.39
CA ARG A 749 -15.74 -21.40 -22.71
C ARG A 749 -17.17 -21.11 -23.16
N ARG A 750 -18.12 -20.91 -22.26
CA ARG A 750 -19.51 -20.50 -22.57
C ARG A 750 -19.59 -19.16 -23.31
N LEU A 751 -18.58 -18.31 -23.20
CA LEU A 751 -18.50 -17.01 -23.87
C LEU A 751 -18.20 -17.10 -25.37
N GLY A 752 -17.94 -18.29 -25.89
CA GLY A 752 -17.72 -18.57 -27.31
C GLY A 752 -18.97 -18.47 -28.17
N ASN A 753 -18.79 -18.72 -29.48
CA ASN A 753 -19.86 -18.87 -30.48
C ASN A 753 -20.81 -17.66 -30.54
N GLY A 754 -20.25 -16.46 -30.44
CA GLY A 754 -20.99 -15.21 -30.57
C GLY A 754 -21.78 -14.79 -29.34
N ARG A 755 -21.66 -15.47 -28.21
CA ARG A 755 -22.34 -15.06 -26.96
C ARG A 755 -21.74 -13.79 -26.36
N ALA A 756 -20.42 -13.65 -26.39
CA ALA A 756 -19.73 -12.53 -25.83
C ALA A 756 -19.05 -11.66 -26.88
N SER A 757 -18.63 -10.48 -26.43
CA SER A 757 -17.76 -9.57 -27.17
C SER A 757 -16.62 -9.10 -26.28
N MET A 758 -15.55 -8.58 -26.89
CA MET A 758 -14.47 -7.87 -26.22
C MET A 758 -14.41 -6.45 -26.77
N TYR A 759 -13.93 -5.51 -25.96
CA TYR A 759 -13.82 -4.11 -26.38
C TYR A 759 -12.42 -3.82 -26.93
N VAL A 760 -12.35 -3.29 -28.14
CA VAL A 760 -11.09 -2.97 -28.81
C VAL A 760 -11.27 -1.74 -29.70
N ASN A 761 -10.34 -0.80 -29.58
CA ASN A 761 -10.30 0.44 -30.38
C ASN A 761 -11.66 1.16 -30.48
N GLY A 762 -12.37 1.31 -29.35
CA GLY A 762 -13.64 2.04 -29.29
C GLY A 762 -14.89 1.23 -29.65
N GLN A 763 -14.78 -0.06 -29.98
CA GLN A 763 -15.87 -0.90 -30.45
C GLN A 763 -15.91 -2.28 -29.80
N LEU A 764 -17.08 -2.90 -29.79
CA LEU A 764 -17.25 -4.29 -29.36
C LEU A 764 -16.99 -5.24 -30.51
N ALA A 765 -16.05 -6.16 -30.36
CA ALA A 765 -15.71 -7.22 -31.29
C ALA A 765 -16.25 -8.57 -30.79
N ARG A 766 -17.13 -9.21 -31.55
CA ARG A 766 -17.85 -10.44 -31.20
C ARG A 766 -16.90 -11.65 -31.17
N VAL A 767 -17.01 -12.51 -30.17
CA VAL A 767 -16.27 -13.78 -30.10
C VAL A 767 -16.76 -14.75 -31.19
N VAL A 768 -15.84 -15.30 -31.96
CA VAL A 768 -16.12 -16.22 -33.07
C VAL A 768 -15.58 -17.61 -32.76
N GLY A 769 -16.42 -18.63 -32.90
CA GLY A 769 -16.04 -20.01 -32.59
C GLY A 769 -15.86 -20.27 -31.10
N ASN A 770 -15.29 -21.42 -30.77
CA ASN A 770 -15.07 -21.82 -29.39
C ASN A 770 -13.88 -21.08 -28.78
N VAL A 771 -14.00 -20.66 -27.51
CA VAL A 771 -12.87 -20.22 -26.72
C VAL A 771 -11.88 -21.38 -26.53
N CYS A 772 -10.62 -21.15 -26.81
CA CYS A 772 -9.55 -22.12 -26.64
C CYS A 772 -8.93 -22.07 -25.24
N MET A 773 -7.93 -22.91 -24.93
CA MET A 773 -7.26 -22.94 -23.66
C MET A 773 -6.59 -21.59 -23.33
N ASP A 774 -5.84 -21.04 -24.29
CA ASP A 774 -4.99 -19.87 -24.12
C ASP A 774 -5.32 -18.72 -25.09
N MET A 775 -6.32 -18.89 -25.98
CA MET A 775 -6.64 -17.92 -27.02
C MET A 775 -8.14 -17.85 -27.27
N THR A 776 -8.60 -16.69 -27.74
CA THR A 776 -9.97 -16.43 -28.15
C THR A 776 -9.93 -15.65 -29.47
N MET A 777 -10.80 -16.01 -30.42
CA MET A 777 -10.94 -15.32 -31.70
C MET A 777 -12.10 -14.36 -31.63
N ILE A 778 -11.91 -13.14 -32.14
CA ILE A 778 -12.92 -12.10 -32.22
C ILE A 778 -13.02 -11.56 -33.65
N ASP A 779 -14.21 -11.19 -34.06
CA ASP A 779 -14.45 -10.53 -35.33
C ASP A 779 -14.20 -9.03 -35.24
N VAL A 780 -13.18 -8.58 -35.94
CA VAL A 780 -12.77 -7.19 -35.99
C VAL A 780 -13.00 -6.52 -37.33
N THR A 781 -13.87 -7.12 -38.16
CA THR A 781 -14.24 -6.57 -39.45
C THR A 781 -14.84 -5.17 -39.28
N GLY A 782 -14.30 -4.20 -40.03
CA GLY A 782 -14.74 -2.80 -39.95
C GLY A 782 -14.15 -1.98 -38.76
N ILE A 783 -13.34 -2.57 -37.87
CA ILE A 783 -12.64 -1.80 -36.85
C ILE A 783 -11.33 -1.26 -37.46
N PRO A 784 -11.21 0.07 -37.63
CA PRO A 784 -10.08 0.65 -38.35
C PRO A 784 -8.78 0.62 -37.52
N ASN A 785 -7.65 0.63 -38.26
CA ASN A 785 -6.29 0.84 -37.69
C ASN A 785 -5.84 -0.19 -36.63
N LEU A 786 -6.45 -1.37 -36.58
CA LEU A 786 -6.03 -2.45 -35.70
C LEU A 786 -4.75 -3.14 -36.17
N LYS A 787 -3.88 -3.47 -35.23
CA LYS A 787 -2.62 -4.20 -35.48
C LYS A 787 -2.37 -5.24 -34.40
N GLU A 788 -1.49 -6.17 -34.72
CA GLU A 788 -0.97 -7.15 -33.76
C GLU A 788 -0.26 -6.41 -32.60
N GLY A 789 -0.55 -6.83 -31.36
CA GLY A 789 -0.06 -6.17 -30.15
C GLY A 789 -1.05 -5.15 -29.53
N ASP A 790 -2.11 -4.75 -30.25
CA ASP A 790 -3.10 -3.83 -29.71
C ASP A 790 -3.83 -4.43 -28.51
N ILE A 791 -4.20 -3.56 -27.55
CA ILE A 791 -4.86 -3.95 -26.31
C ILE A 791 -6.33 -4.24 -26.56
N VAL A 792 -6.80 -5.32 -25.96
CA VAL A 792 -8.21 -5.74 -25.94
C VAL A 792 -8.68 -5.75 -24.48
N GLU A 793 -9.75 -5.02 -24.17
CA GLU A 793 -10.40 -5.07 -22.87
C GLU A 793 -11.44 -6.19 -22.86
N VAL A 794 -11.28 -7.13 -21.92
CA VAL A 794 -12.16 -8.28 -21.72
C VAL A 794 -13.31 -7.91 -20.79
N PHE A 795 -13.03 -7.15 -19.75
CA PHE A 795 -13.95 -6.39 -18.93
C PHE A 795 -13.23 -5.24 -18.24
N GLY A 796 -13.96 -4.19 -17.90
CA GLY A 796 -13.37 -3.01 -17.25
C GLY A 796 -14.28 -1.79 -17.34
N ALA A 797 -13.71 -0.65 -17.67
CA ALA A 797 -14.42 0.62 -17.76
C ALA A 797 -15.37 0.71 -18.99
N ASN A 798 -15.00 0.08 -20.12
CA ASN A 798 -15.77 0.15 -21.35
C ASN A 798 -16.70 -1.05 -21.54
N LEU A 799 -16.44 -2.16 -20.86
CA LEU A 799 -17.23 -3.37 -20.88
C LEU A 799 -17.36 -3.90 -19.45
N SER A 800 -18.53 -3.73 -18.85
CA SER A 800 -18.71 -4.08 -17.43
C SER A 800 -18.55 -5.58 -17.17
N VAL A 801 -17.97 -5.93 -16.03
CA VAL A 801 -17.88 -7.33 -15.57
C VAL A 801 -19.27 -7.96 -15.39
N GLN A 802 -20.31 -7.17 -15.08
CA GLN A 802 -21.69 -7.62 -15.02
C GLN A 802 -22.17 -8.15 -16.37
N GLN A 803 -21.88 -7.43 -17.47
CA GLN A 803 -22.24 -7.88 -18.82
C GLN A 803 -21.58 -9.21 -19.17
N VAL A 804 -20.33 -9.42 -18.77
CA VAL A 804 -19.63 -10.71 -18.98
C VAL A 804 -20.24 -11.83 -18.13
N ALA A 805 -20.69 -11.53 -16.92
CA ALA A 805 -21.40 -12.47 -16.06
C ALA A 805 -22.76 -12.87 -16.69
N ASP A 806 -23.51 -11.89 -17.19
CA ASP A 806 -24.80 -12.13 -17.85
C ASP A 806 -24.62 -13.02 -19.10
N TRP A 807 -23.60 -12.78 -19.93
CA TRP A 807 -23.28 -13.62 -21.09
C TRP A 807 -22.85 -15.05 -20.72
N SER A 808 -22.34 -15.23 -19.50
CA SER A 808 -21.92 -16.54 -18.98
C SER A 808 -23.03 -17.28 -18.22
N ASP A 809 -24.20 -16.70 -18.05
CA ASP A 809 -25.29 -17.19 -17.18
C ASP A 809 -24.82 -17.39 -15.72
N THR A 810 -24.10 -16.41 -15.16
CA THR A 810 -23.56 -16.48 -13.81
C THR A 810 -23.52 -15.11 -13.12
N ILE A 811 -22.84 -15.03 -11.96
CA ILE A 811 -22.70 -13.82 -11.15
C ILE A 811 -21.28 -13.24 -11.21
N VAL A 812 -21.14 -11.94 -10.96
CA VAL A 812 -19.86 -11.23 -11.00
C VAL A 812 -18.82 -11.86 -10.09
N TYR A 813 -19.22 -12.41 -8.95
CA TYR A 813 -18.33 -13.12 -8.01
C TYR A 813 -17.56 -14.26 -8.71
N GLU A 814 -18.26 -15.07 -9.49
CA GLU A 814 -17.65 -16.19 -10.21
C GLU A 814 -16.68 -15.71 -11.30
N ILE A 815 -17.05 -14.66 -12.04
CA ILE A 815 -16.16 -14.08 -13.05
C ILE A 815 -14.86 -13.59 -12.43
N LEU A 816 -14.93 -12.77 -11.36
CA LEU A 816 -13.74 -12.19 -10.73
C LEU A 816 -12.85 -13.26 -10.08
N THR A 817 -13.44 -14.18 -9.30
CA THR A 817 -12.70 -15.24 -8.63
C THR A 817 -12.20 -16.33 -9.56
N GLY A 818 -12.83 -16.47 -10.74
CA GLY A 818 -12.44 -17.40 -11.79
C GLY A 818 -11.20 -16.97 -12.58
N ILE A 819 -10.75 -15.72 -12.46
CA ILE A 819 -9.52 -15.27 -13.14
C ILE A 819 -8.32 -15.96 -12.51
N SER A 820 -7.65 -16.78 -13.31
CA SER A 820 -6.51 -17.60 -12.91
C SER A 820 -5.39 -16.78 -12.28
N GLN A 821 -4.70 -17.32 -11.30
CA GLN A 821 -3.52 -16.69 -10.68
C GLN A 821 -2.36 -16.51 -11.66
N ARG A 822 -2.32 -17.22 -12.79
CA ARG A 822 -1.34 -17.01 -13.86
C ARG A 822 -1.51 -15.68 -14.57
N VAL A 823 -2.71 -15.08 -14.54
CA VAL A 823 -2.97 -13.71 -15.02
C VAL A 823 -2.37 -12.74 -14.00
N LYS A 824 -1.44 -11.91 -14.44
CA LYS A 824 -0.74 -10.96 -13.57
C LYS A 824 -1.69 -9.88 -13.04
N ARG A 825 -1.68 -9.62 -11.75
CA ARG A 825 -2.34 -8.45 -11.14
C ARG A 825 -1.37 -7.26 -11.18
N VAL A 826 -1.88 -6.13 -11.66
CA VAL A 826 -1.12 -4.87 -11.76
C VAL A 826 -1.88 -3.82 -10.98
N TYR A 827 -1.32 -3.38 -9.87
CA TYR A 827 -1.97 -2.40 -9.00
C TYR A 827 -1.66 -0.99 -9.48
N LEU A 828 -2.71 -0.21 -9.69
CA LEU A 828 -2.66 1.17 -10.13
C LEU A 828 -3.12 2.07 -8.97
N GLU A 829 -2.33 3.05 -8.65
CA GLU A 829 -2.70 4.19 -7.81
C GLU A 829 -2.66 5.43 -8.69
N GLU A 830 -3.80 5.87 -9.17
CA GLU A 830 -3.96 7.11 -9.94
C GLU A 830 -4.22 8.31 -9.02
#